data_1dea858422dbe238c452b7f4436bf96c
#
_entry.id   1dea858422dbe238c452b7f4436bf96c
#
_cell.length_a   1.000
_cell.length_b   1.000
_cell.length_c   1.000
_cell.angle_alpha   90.00
_cell.angle_beta   90.00
_cell.angle_gamma   90.00
#
_symmetry.space_group_name_H-M   'P 1'
#
loop_
_entity.id
_entity.type
_entity.pdbx_description
1 polymer ?
#
loop_
_entity_poly.entity_id
_entity_poly.type
_entity_poly.pdbx_seq_one_letter_code
_entity_poly.pdbx_strand_id
1 'polypeptide(L)'
;KERNLRMNVRIALAGNPNCGKTTLFNALTGSNQFVGNWPGVTVEKKEGKLKKHDGVVITDLPGIYSLSPYTLEEVVARNYLIGERPDAILNIVDGTNLERNLYLTTQLTELGIPVVIAVNMMDIVKKNGDKINIQELSRQLGCKVVEISALKGTGIMEAAEEAVSAAKNGKTIPKHEFSGPVEHAIAHIEEAVLHDMPEEQQRWYAIKIFERDEKVLAQLNIPQEKLSHIENDIKAAEDELDDDAESIITNDRYVYIAELIKGCYKKKSAGKLSSSDKIDRIVTNRWLGLPIFAVVMFLVYYIAMVTVGSSATDWANDGLFGDGWHLFGIGSSAYTEAADEFTSASDIVNGYIDAASEQGIDTDAVAEALDTESEDFDPEVAKAELAAFVEDVKNIDEIEYTVVDEETMADEEDTATYDDLLDSVGVYDKYECAEPDPADYGLWVPGIPVLVENGLDAINCADWLKGLILDGIVAGVGAVLGFVPQMLVLFILLAFLESCGYMARIAFVLDRVFRKFGLSGKSFIPILIGTGCGVPGIMASRTIENDRDRKMTIITTTFIPCGAKTPFIAMIAGAIFGGSAWVATSAYFIGMAAIIISGIMLKKTKMFAGDPAPFVMELPAYHMPTVINLLRSMWERGWSFIKKAGTIILLSTILVWFTTYFGFVDGAFTMLTEDQIDYSILATIGKAISWIFAPLGWGNWQATVASITGLVAKENIVGTLGILYGAGDGTVYQNMAQNFIPISGYSFLVFNLLCAPCFAAMGAIKREMNNAKWTAFAIGYQCVFAYAIALVIYQIGLLVTGSVNVIGLIFAIAVIAFICYMLFKPYKESNTLKTQRSVSA
;
A
#
# COMPACT_ATOMS: atom_id res chain seq x y z
N LYS A 1 -53.96 -2.90 41.85
CA LYS A 1 -52.79 -3.73 41.45
C LYS A 1 -51.99 -2.92 40.49
N GLU A 2 -51.13 -2.03 41.00
CA GLU A 2 -50.15 -1.22 40.25
C GLU A 2 -49.10 -2.14 39.66
N ARG A 3 -49.07 -2.21 38.37
CA ARG A 3 -47.94 -2.76 37.60
C ARG A 3 -46.80 -1.78 37.73
N ASN A 4 -45.88 -1.99 38.66
CA ASN A 4 -44.57 -1.35 38.62
C ASN A 4 -43.94 -1.67 37.27
N LEU A 5 -43.99 -0.77 36.33
CA LEU A 5 -43.14 -0.71 35.14
C LEU A 5 -41.72 -0.52 35.68
N ARG A 6 -40.94 -1.60 35.79
CA ARG A 6 -39.48 -1.54 35.97
C ARG A 6 -38.93 -0.82 34.73
N MET A 7 -38.64 0.48 34.86
CA MET A 7 -37.91 1.24 33.84
C MET A 7 -36.51 0.64 33.76
N ASN A 8 -36.20 0.00 32.65
CA ASN A 8 -34.85 -0.43 32.37
C ASN A 8 -34.00 0.82 32.06
N VAL A 9 -33.10 1.18 32.96
CA VAL A 9 -32.13 2.28 32.73
C VAL A 9 -31.10 1.86 31.73
N ARG A 10 -30.89 2.67 30.67
CA ARG A 10 -29.90 2.45 29.64
C ARG A 10 -28.76 3.43 29.81
N ILE A 11 -27.55 2.90 29.99
CA ILE A 11 -26.32 3.70 30.09
C ILE A 11 -25.44 3.42 28.89
N ALA A 12 -25.05 4.48 28.17
CA ALA A 12 -24.05 4.38 27.10
C ALA A 12 -22.64 4.51 27.67
N LEU A 13 -21.77 3.56 27.36
CA LEU A 13 -20.36 3.65 27.68
C LEU A 13 -19.61 4.25 26.48
N ALA A 14 -19.16 5.50 26.63
CA ALA A 14 -18.44 6.25 25.63
C ALA A 14 -16.96 6.45 26.02
N GLY A 15 -16.12 6.76 25.09
CA GLY A 15 -14.70 7.08 25.32
C GLY A 15 -13.83 6.88 24.09
N ASN A 16 -12.65 7.47 24.14
CA ASN A 16 -11.68 7.39 23.06
C ASN A 16 -11.14 5.95 22.89
N PRO A 17 -10.63 5.60 21.70
CA PRO A 17 -9.87 4.38 21.54
C PRO A 17 -8.72 4.29 22.56
N ASN A 18 -8.46 3.09 23.09
CA ASN A 18 -7.39 2.79 24.07
C ASN A 18 -7.52 3.42 25.46
N CYS A 19 -8.58 4.14 25.78
CA CYS A 19 -8.82 4.68 27.14
C CYS A 19 -9.15 3.61 28.20
N GLY A 20 -9.27 2.32 27.81
CA GLY A 20 -9.61 1.21 28.70
C GLY A 20 -11.09 0.87 28.75
N LYS A 21 -11.88 1.30 27.75
CA LYS A 21 -13.34 1.11 27.65
C LYS A 21 -13.78 -0.36 27.76
N THR A 22 -13.19 -1.24 26.95
CA THR A 22 -13.50 -2.68 26.96
C THR A 22 -13.17 -3.34 28.31
N THR A 23 -12.08 -2.91 28.95
CA THR A 23 -11.72 -3.39 30.30
C THR A 23 -12.77 -2.99 31.32
N LEU A 24 -13.22 -1.73 31.27
CA LEU A 24 -14.30 -1.23 32.15
C LEU A 24 -15.61 -1.96 31.88
N PHE A 25 -16.02 -2.11 30.63
CA PHE A 25 -17.23 -2.82 30.24
C PHE A 25 -17.27 -4.26 30.79
N ASN A 26 -16.17 -5.00 30.60
CA ASN A 26 -16.04 -6.37 31.09
C ASN A 26 -16.08 -6.44 32.63
N ALA A 27 -15.50 -5.49 33.30
CA ALA A 27 -15.52 -5.41 34.78
C ALA A 27 -16.93 -5.14 35.30
N LEU A 28 -17.71 -4.28 34.64
CA LEU A 28 -19.07 -3.89 35.00
C LEU A 28 -20.10 -4.99 34.71
N THR A 29 -19.99 -5.67 33.57
CA THR A 29 -21.02 -6.60 33.06
C THR A 29 -20.69 -8.08 33.34
N GLY A 30 -19.40 -8.44 33.41
CA GLY A 30 -18.96 -9.83 33.58
C GLY A 30 -19.32 -10.72 32.40
N SER A 31 -19.86 -11.94 32.66
CA SER A 31 -20.23 -12.89 31.62
C SER A 31 -21.62 -12.65 30.98
N ASN A 32 -22.37 -11.70 31.48
CA ASN A 32 -23.74 -11.40 31.02
C ASN A 32 -23.72 -10.36 29.88
N GLN A 33 -23.14 -10.73 28.78
CA GLN A 33 -22.96 -9.85 27.60
C GLN A 33 -23.69 -10.42 26.38
N PHE A 34 -24.31 -9.55 25.61
CA PHE A 34 -24.81 -9.82 24.28
C PHE A 34 -23.89 -9.16 23.25
N VAL A 35 -23.42 -9.91 22.28
CA VAL A 35 -22.57 -9.45 21.21
C VAL A 35 -23.30 -9.64 19.88
N GLY A 36 -23.39 -8.59 19.09
CA GLY A 36 -23.97 -8.57 17.75
C GLY A 36 -23.36 -7.46 16.92
N ASN A 37 -23.98 -7.14 15.80
CA ASN A 37 -23.56 -5.99 14.99
C ASN A 37 -24.60 -4.87 15.11
N TRP A 38 -24.14 -3.63 14.96
CA TRP A 38 -25.05 -2.50 14.83
C TRP A 38 -25.88 -2.63 13.54
N PRO A 39 -27.16 -2.24 13.53
CA PRO A 39 -28.03 -2.39 12.37
C PRO A 39 -27.44 -1.74 11.10
N GLY A 40 -27.31 -2.53 10.02
CA GLY A 40 -26.86 -2.05 8.71
C GLY A 40 -25.37 -1.83 8.54
N VAL A 41 -24.54 -2.15 9.54
CA VAL A 41 -23.09 -1.96 9.50
C VAL A 41 -22.33 -3.16 10.11
N THR A 42 -21.03 -3.28 9.78
CA THR A 42 -20.16 -4.35 10.30
C THR A 42 -19.51 -4.04 11.65
N VAL A 43 -19.93 -2.97 12.32
CA VAL A 43 -19.42 -2.56 13.62
C VAL A 43 -20.06 -3.39 14.73
N GLU A 44 -19.23 -3.90 15.63
CA GLU A 44 -19.66 -4.78 16.74
C GLU A 44 -20.44 -3.97 17.81
N LYS A 45 -21.61 -4.49 18.21
CA LYS A 45 -22.45 -3.98 19.30
C LYS A 45 -22.33 -4.88 20.52
N LYS A 46 -22.00 -4.31 21.67
CA LYS A 46 -21.95 -5.05 22.95
C LYS A 46 -22.91 -4.42 23.95
N GLU A 47 -23.79 -5.25 24.51
CA GLU A 47 -24.69 -4.87 25.59
C GLU A 47 -24.52 -5.82 26.77
N GLY A 48 -24.64 -5.32 27.97
CA GLY A 48 -24.51 -6.13 29.17
C GLY A 48 -25.31 -5.58 30.33
N LYS A 49 -25.75 -6.44 31.23
CA LYS A 49 -26.41 -6.04 32.47
C LYS A 49 -25.41 -5.66 33.52
N LEU A 50 -25.61 -4.51 34.17
CA LEU A 50 -24.76 -4.06 35.27
C LEU A 50 -24.85 -5.05 36.46
N LYS A 51 -23.70 -5.46 36.99
CA LYS A 51 -23.61 -6.28 38.19
C LYS A 51 -24.29 -5.58 39.38
N LYS A 52 -25.02 -6.34 40.19
CA LYS A 52 -25.73 -5.88 41.40
C LYS A 52 -26.88 -4.90 41.14
N HIS A 53 -27.27 -4.60 39.94
CA HIS A 53 -28.36 -3.71 39.58
C HIS A 53 -29.31 -4.41 38.58
N ASP A 54 -30.42 -4.94 39.06
CA ASP A 54 -31.43 -5.49 38.17
C ASP A 54 -32.15 -4.36 37.40
N GLY A 55 -32.17 -4.45 36.07
CA GLY A 55 -32.83 -3.48 35.20
C GLY A 55 -31.97 -2.36 34.68
N VAL A 56 -30.61 -2.42 34.83
CA VAL A 56 -29.67 -1.49 34.22
C VAL A 56 -28.90 -2.20 33.10
N VAL A 57 -28.96 -1.63 31.88
CA VAL A 57 -28.25 -2.12 30.70
C VAL A 57 -27.17 -1.13 30.31
N ILE A 58 -25.97 -1.64 30.14
CA ILE A 58 -24.84 -0.84 29.61
C ILE A 58 -24.63 -1.24 28.16
N THR A 59 -24.61 -0.25 27.27
CA THR A 59 -24.29 -0.41 25.85
C THR A 59 -22.89 0.14 25.60
N ASP A 60 -21.96 -0.73 25.13
CA ASP A 60 -20.61 -0.32 24.76
C ASP A 60 -20.62 0.32 23.37
N LEU A 61 -20.33 1.62 23.30
CA LEU A 61 -20.20 2.33 22.03
C LEU A 61 -18.83 2.04 21.41
N PRO A 62 -18.67 2.13 20.09
CA PRO A 62 -17.36 2.12 19.46
C PRO A 62 -16.41 3.18 20.07
N GLY A 63 -15.12 2.94 20.07
CA GLY A 63 -14.14 3.95 20.47
C GLY A 63 -14.09 5.08 19.45
N ILE A 64 -14.40 6.29 19.86
CA ILE A 64 -14.51 7.46 18.97
C ILE A 64 -13.71 8.64 19.54
N TYR A 65 -13.27 9.52 18.65
CA TYR A 65 -12.58 10.76 19.05
C TYR A 65 -13.50 11.97 19.02
N SER A 66 -14.53 11.91 18.17
CA SER A 66 -15.51 12.96 18.03
C SER A 66 -16.89 12.40 17.65
N LEU A 67 -17.92 13.23 17.71
CA LEU A 67 -19.26 12.91 17.19
C LEU A 67 -19.45 13.41 15.73
N SER A 68 -18.36 13.73 15.05
CA SER A 68 -18.38 14.11 13.63
C SER A 68 -18.54 12.86 12.75
N PRO A 69 -19.21 12.95 11.58
CA PRO A 69 -19.59 11.78 10.78
C PRO A 69 -18.45 11.28 9.84
N TYR A 70 -17.20 11.30 10.29
CA TYR A 70 -16.06 10.93 9.46
C TYR A 70 -15.80 9.43 9.37
N THR A 71 -16.03 8.69 10.47
CA THR A 71 -15.86 7.23 10.51
C THR A 71 -17.18 6.52 10.68
N LEU A 72 -17.25 5.23 10.32
CA LEU A 72 -18.45 4.40 10.56
C LEU A 72 -18.75 4.26 12.04
N GLU A 73 -17.72 4.15 12.87
CA GLU A 73 -17.78 4.07 14.31
C GLU A 73 -18.39 5.34 14.93
N GLU A 74 -17.94 6.52 14.47
CA GLU A 74 -18.47 7.81 14.91
C GLU A 74 -19.93 7.99 14.47
N VAL A 75 -20.27 7.61 13.24
CA VAL A 75 -21.65 7.62 12.75
C VAL A 75 -22.57 6.74 13.60
N VAL A 76 -22.10 5.52 13.94
CA VAL A 76 -22.85 4.58 14.76
C VAL A 76 -23.09 5.12 16.17
N ALA A 77 -22.02 5.59 16.83
CA ALA A 77 -22.12 6.16 18.17
C ALA A 77 -23.04 7.39 18.20
N ARG A 78 -22.88 8.29 17.24
CA ARG A 78 -23.72 9.49 17.09
C ARG A 78 -25.19 9.14 16.89
N ASN A 79 -25.49 8.23 15.94
CA ASN A 79 -26.88 7.82 15.67
C ASN A 79 -27.55 7.19 16.89
N TYR A 80 -26.78 6.43 17.68
CA TYR A 80 -27.29 5.84 18.91
C TYR A 80 -27.57 6.91 19.98
N LEU A 81 -26.63 7.83 20.19
CA LEU A 81 -26.78 8.88 21.22
C LEU A 81 -27.92 9.84 20.89
N ILE A 82 -28.14 10.18 19.63
CA ILE A 82 -29.18 11.12 19.19
C ILE A 82 -30.52 10.40 19.02
N GLY A 83 -30.55 9.23 18.39
CA GLY A 83 -31.79 8.52 18.03
C GLY A 83 -32.37 7.72 19.15
N GLU A 84 -31.56 6.92 19.86
CA GLU A 84 -32.03 6.09 20.97
C GLU A 84 -31.99 6.81 22.33
N ARG A 85 -31.23 7.86 22.47
CA ARG A 85 -31.09 8.70 23.67
C ARG A 85 -31.02 7.87 24.96
N PRO A 86 -29.86 7.35 25.34
CA PRO A 86 -29.68 6.65 26.61
C PRO A 86 -30.00 7.57 27.80
N ASP A 87 -30.37 7.01 28.93
CA ASP A 87 -30.72 7.76 30.13
C ASP A 87 -29.52 8.44 30.79
N ALA A 88 -28.29 7.91 30.56
CA ALA A 88 -27.03 8.55 30.96
C ALA A 88 -25.87 8.06 30.06
N ILE A 89 -24.80 8.87 30.04
CA ILE A 89 -23.54 8.51 29.39
C ILE A 89 -22.46 8.37 30.47
N LEU A 90 -21.81 7.21 30.52
CA LEU A 90 -20.58 7.01 31.27
C LEU A 90 -19.39 7.18 30.32
N ASN A 91 -18.73 8.32 30.37
CA ASN A 91 -17.60 8.64 29.51
C ASN A 91 -16.28 8.29 30.21
N ILE A 92 -15.51 7.39 29.62
CA ILE A 92 -14.21 7.00 30.14
C ILE A 92 -13.11 7.85 29.47
N VAL A 93 -12.28 8.48 30.31
CA VAL A 93 -11.24 9.43 29.92
C VAL A 93 -9.90 8.93 30.42
N ASP A 94 -8.88 8.92 29.57
CA ASP A 94 -7.52 8.59 29.95
C ASP A 94 -6.87 9.76 30.74
N GLY A 95 -6.62 9.55 32.03
CA GLY A 95 -5.99 10.56 32.91
C GLY A 95 -4.54 10.90 32.53
N THR A 96 -3.85 10.06 31.78
CA THR A 96 -2.49 10.32 31.29
C THR A 96 -2.49 11.25 30.07
N ASN A 97 -3.63 11.35 29.37
CA ASN A 97 -3.82 12.10 28.14
C ASN A 97 -5.12 12.93 28.18
N LEU A 98 -5.27 13.70 29.22
CA LEU A 98 -6.54 14.35 29.58
C LEU A 98 -7.03 15.32 28.49
N GLU A 99 -6.13 16.14 27.95
CA GLU A 99 -6.43 17.19 26.97
C GLU A 99 -7.24 16.69 25.77
N ARG A 100 -6.78 15.60 25.21
CA ARG A 100 -7.40 15.03 24.03
C ARG A 100 -8.72 14.32 24.34
N ASN A 101 -8.75 13.59 25.46
CA ASN A 101 -9.97 12.85 25.81
C ASN A 101 -11.12 13.76 26.18
N LEU A 102 -10.82 14.97 26.64
CA LEU A 102 -11.82 15.99 26.96
C LEU A 102 -12.49 16.57 25.71
N TYR A 103 -11.90 16.46 24.52
CA TYR A 103 -12.53 16.91 23.29
C TYR A 103 -13.85 16.17 22.99
N LEU A 104 -13.86 14.84 23.12
CA LEU A 104 -15.11 14.07 23.04
C LEU A 104 -16.05 14.43 24.18
N THR A 105 -15.50 14.65 25.37
CA THR A 105 -16.29 15.02 26.56
C THR A 105 -17.08 16.30 26.35
N THR A 106 -16.49 17.34 25.76
CA THR A 106 -17.23 18.60 25.46
C THR A 106 -18.42 18.36 24.56
N GLN A 107 -18.24 17.54 23.51
CA GLN A 107 -19.32 17.19 22.59
C GLN A 107 -20.44 16.34 23.23
N LEU A 108 -20.07 15.44 24.16
CA LEU A 108 -21.05 14.62 24.87
C LEU A 108 -21.89 15.47 25.84
N THR A 109 -21.28 16.48 26.48
CA THR A 109 -22.02 17.39 27.37
C THR A 109 -22.99 18.30 26.61
N GLU A 110 -22.72 18.62 25.36
CA GLU A 110 -23.60 19.40 24.47
C GLU A 110 -24.88 18.67 24.07
N LEU A 111 -24.96 17.34 24.18
CA LEU A 111 -26.14 16.54 23.82
C LEU A 111 -27.33 16.69 24.79
N GLY A 112 -27.12 17.30 25.94
CA GLY A 112 -28.15 17.42 26.99
C GLY A 112 -28.52 16.10 27.67
N ILE A 113 -27.76 15.05 27.48
CA ILE A 113 -27.88 13.75 28.18
C ILE A 113 -27.00 13.82 29.44
N PRO A 114 -27.46 13.28 30.60
CA PRO A 114 -26.63 13.24 31.80
C PRO A 114 -25.31 12.50 31.56
N VAL A 115 -24.17 13.19 31.83
CA VAL A 115 -22.83 12.65 31.62
C VAL A 115 -22.13 12.47 32.97
N VAL A 116 -21.53 11.29 33.14
CA VAL A 116 -20.58 11.01 34.24
C VAL A 116 -19.23 10.67 33.62
N ILE A 117 -18.16 11.26 34.12
CA ILE A 117 -16.80 11.06 33.63
C ILE A 117 -16.05 10.11 34.55
N ALA A 118 -15.51 9.04 34.01
CA ALA A 118 -14.62 8.12 34.71
C ALA A 118 -13.17 8.36 34.23
N VAL A 119 -12.36 9.03 35.06
CA VAL A 119 -10.94 9.27 34.75
C VAL A 119 -10.16 8.00 35.08
N ASN A 120 -9.73 7.30 34.02
CA ASN A 120 -9.02 6.04 34.13
C ASN A 120 -7.49 6.22 34.17
N MET A 121 -6.76 5.14 34.46
CA MET A 121 -5.30 5.13 34.57
C MET A 121 -4.76 6.01 35.71
N MET A 122 -5.56 6.27 36.75
CA MET A 122 -5.16 7.08 37.91
C MET A 122 -4.01 6.48 38.69
N ASP A 123 -3.79 5.19 38.59
CA ASP A 123 -2.62 4.51 39.14
C ASP A 123 -1.33 4.91 38.42
N ILE A 124 -1.37 5.10 37.13
CA ILE A 124 -0.24 5.58 36.31
C ILE A 124 0.01 7.07 36.59
N VAL A 125 -1.05 7.88 36.63
CA VAL A 125 -0.97 9.31 36.95
C VAL A 125 -0.29 9.50 38.30
N LYS A 126 -0.72 8.77 39.35
CA LYS A 126 -0.13 8.80 40.71
C LYS A 126 1.30 8.28 40.71
N LYS A 127 1.62 7.23 39.94
CA LYS A 127 2.99 6.69 39.81
C LYS A 127 3.93 7.70 39.17
N ASN A 128 3.49 8.47 38.19
CA ASN A 128 4.27 9.55 37.57
C ASN A 128 4.44 10.77 38.51
N GLY A 129 3.65 10.84 39.58
CA GLY A 129 3.66 11.93 40.53
C GLY A 129 2.85 13.14 40.10
N ASP A 130 2.03 12.98 39.05
CA ASP A 130 1.12 13.99 38.55
C ASP A 130 -0.14 14.07 39.42
N LYS A 131 -0.80 15.21 39.44
CA LYS A 131 -2.00 15.45 40.26
C LYS A 131 -3.12 16.04 39.40
N ILE A 132 -4.28 15.39 39.39
CA ILE A 132 -5.51 15.88 38.79
C ILE A 132 -6.44 16.31 39.92
N ASN A 133 -6.94 17.54 39.88
CA ASN A 133 -7.96 18.03 40.80
C ASN A 133 -9.35 17.66 40.24
N ILE A 134 -9.86 16.49 40.68
CA ILE A 134 -11.13 15.95 40.24
C ILE A 134 -12.33 16.87 40.61
N GLN A 135 -12.28 17.53 41.73
CA GLN A 135 -13.37 18.42 42.17
C GLN A 135 -13.45 19.67 41.26
N GLU A 136 -12.30 20.24 40.94
CA GLU A 136 -12.23 21.41 40.06
C GLU A 136 -12.62 21.02 38.62
N LEU A 137 -12.15 19.86 38.16
CA LEU A 137 -12.52 19.30 36.86
C LEU A 137 -14.06 19.09 36.75
N SER A 138 -14.68 18.52 37.80
CA SER A 138 -16.12 18.34 37.90
C SER A 138 -16.89 19.68 37.89
N ARG A 139 -16.36 20.67 38.61
CA ARG A 139 -16.95 22.02 38.69
C ARG A 139 -16.94 22.74 37.33
N GLN A 140 -15.82 22.66 36.61
CA GLN A 140 -15.63 23.32 35.32
C GLN A 140 -16.40 22.62 34.19
N LEU A 141 -16.45 21.28 34.16
CA LEU A 141 -17.19 20.52 33.15
C LEU A 141 -18.72 20.48 33.40
N GLY A 142 -19.16 20.85 34.62
CA GLY A 142 -20.57 20.80 34.97
C GLY A 142 -21.19 19.41 35.11
N CYS A 143 -20.35 18.37 35.26
CA CYS A 143 -20.75 16.99 35.40
C CYS A 143 -19.94 16.27 36.46
N LYS A 144 -20.42 15.11 36.95
CA LYS A 144 -19.73 14.34 37.98
C LYS A 144 -18.48 13.65 37.39
N VAL A 145 -17.38 13.72 38.11
CA VAL A 145 -16.12 13.08 37.74
C VAL A 145 -15.68 12.12 38.85
N VAL A 146 -15.28 10.90 38.47
CA VAL A 146 -14.86 9.82 39.37
C VAL A 146 -13.48 9.30 38.95
N GLU A 147 -12.58 9.09 39.92
CA GLU A 147 -11.28 8.45 39.70
C GLU A 147 -11.43 6.93 39.56
N ILE A 148 -10.90 6.34 38.49
CA ILE A 148 -10.90 4.88 38.35
C ILE A 148 -9.52 4.34 37.92
N SER A 149 -9.33 3.05 38.17
CA SER A 149 -8.32 2.23 37.48
C SER A 149 -8.99 0.94 37.02
N ALA A 150 -9.36 0.88 35.76
CA ALA A 150 -10.04 -0.26 35.16
C ALA A 150 -9.21 -1.54 35.30
N LEU A 151 -7.89 -1.45 35.22
CA LEU A 151 -6.97 -2.58 35.33
C LEU A 151 -6.90 -3.11 36.78
N LYS A 152 -6.92 -2.23 37.79
CA LYS A 152 -6.88 -2.61 39.21
C LYS A 152 -8.26 -2.83 39.83
N GLY A 153 -9.31 -2.52 39.10
CA GLY A 153 -10.67 -2.69 39.59
C GLY A 153 -11.13 -1.64 40.62
N THR A 154 -10.41 -0.54 40.82
CA THR A 154 -10.74 0.50 41.79
C THR A 154 -11.64 1.58 41.20
N GLY A 155 -12.64 2.07 41.96
CA GLY A 155 -13.58 3.13 41.56
C GLY A 155 -14.63 2.74 40.51
N ILE A 156 -14.58 1.53 39.96
CA ILE A 156 -15.45 1.09 38.83
C ILE A 156 -16.93 1.10 39.21
N MET A 157 -17.27 0.53 40.37
CA MET A 157 -18.66 0.47 40.80
C MET A 157 -19.19 1.83 41.23
N GLU A 158 -18.34 2.66 41.82
CA GLU A 158 -18.67 4.06 42.17
C GLU A 158 -19.06 4.85 40.91
N ALA A 159 -18.29 4.75 39.84
CA ALA A 159 -18.59 5.41 38.56
C ALA A 159 -19.92 4.90 37.95
N ALA A 160 -20.22 3.61 38.07
CA ALA A 160 -21.49 3.05 37.60
C ALA A 160 -22.67 3.52 38.45
N GLU A 161 -22.53 3.56 39.77
CA GLU A 161 -23.57 4.04 40.68
C GLU A 161 -23.88 5.51 40.47
N GLU A 162 -22.87 6.34 40.26
CA GLU A 162 -23.03 7.75 39.89
C GLU A 162 -23.72 7.90 38.54
N ALA A 163 -23.42 7.05 37.53
CA ALA A 163 -24.13 7.05 36.25
C ALA A 163 -25.60 6.65 36.39
N VAL A 164 -25.91 5.65 37.23
CA VAL A 164 -27.30 5.29 37.55
C VAL A 164 -28.05 6.40 38.29
N SER A 165 -27.36 7.10 39.18
CA SER A 165 -27.92 8.26 39.89
C SER A 165 -28.18 9.43 38.93
N ALA A 166 -27.27 9.70 38.04
CA ALA A 166 -27.40 10.74 37.01
C ALA A 166 -28.56 10.43 36.06
N ALA A 167 -28.75 9.16 35.67
CA ALA A 167 -29.86 8.73 34.82
C ALA A 167 -31.25 8.98 35.44
N LYS A 168 -31.36 9.01 36.77
CA LYS A 168 -32.63 9.21 37.46
C LYS A 168 -32.97 10.68 37.69
N ASN A 169 -32.01 11.52 37.98
CA ASN A 169 -32.19 12.86 38.48
C ASN A 169 -31.28 13.90 37.88
N GLY A 170 -30.41 13.54 36.94
CA GLY A 170 -29.39 14.44 36.45
C GLY A 170 -29.80 15.19 35.17
N LYS A 171 -29.25 16.39 35.03
CA LYS A 171 -29.15 17.15 33.78
C LYS A 171 -27.70 17.58 33.66
N THR A 172 -27.09 17.46 32.47
CA THR A 172 -25.79 18.04 32.18
C THR A 172 -26.03 19.31 31.37
N ILE A 173 -25.59 20.45 31.89
CA ILE A 173 -25.61 21.74 31.19
C ILE A 173 -24.20 22.03 30.75
N PRO A 174 -23.92 22.15 29.45
CA PRO A 174 -22.58 22.49 28.96
C PRO A 174 -22.20 23.88 29.49
N LYS A 175 -20.97 23.98 30.00
CA LYS A 175 -20.38 25.25 30.49
C LYS A 175 -19.42 25.87 29.49
N HIS A 176 -19.23 25.25 28.39
CA HIS A 176 -18.40 25.73 27.30
C HIS A 176 -19.13 26.84 26.54
N GLU A 177 -18.50 28.01 26.46
CA GLU A 177 -18.92 29.12 25.63
C GLU A 177 -17.91 29.30 24.50
N PHE A 178 -18.39 29.50 23.28
CA PHE A 178 -17.57 29.78 22.11
C PHE A 178 -17.21 31.27 22.05
N SER A 179 -16.38 31.68 21.10
CA SER A 179 -16.08 33.08 20.83
C SER A 179 -17.34 33.88 20.53
N GLY A 180 -17.34 35.18 20.85
CA GLY A 180 -18.53 36.02 20.78
C GLY A 180 -19.28 35.96 19.43
N PRO A 181 -18.62 36.06 18.27
CA PRO A 181 -19.25 35.93 16.95
C PRO A 181 -19.93 34.57 16.74
N VAL A 182 -19.34 33.50 17.27
CA VAL A 182 -19.87 32.12 17.16
C VAL A 182 -21.11 31.97 18.05
N GLU A 183 -21.04 32.41 19.30
CA GLU A 183 -22.22 32.37 20.24
C GLU A 183 -23.39 33.16 19.69
N HIS A 184 -23.12 34.32 19.10
CA HIS A 184 -24.19 35.14 18.46
C HIS A 184 -24.85 34.39 17.29
N ALA A 185 -24.06 33.75 16.42
CA ALA A 185 -24.58 32.97 15.32
C ALA A 185 -25.35 31.70 15.81
N ILE A 186 -24.86 31.03 16.85
CA ILE A 186 -25.53 29.86 17.47
C ILE A 186 -26.87 30.28 18.05
N ALA A 187 -26.95 31.39 18.79
CA ALA A 187 -28.18 31.89 19.37
C ALA A 187 -29.23 32.26 18.29
N HIS A 188 -28.79 32.90 17.19
CA HIS A 188 -29.66 33.17 16.04
C HIS A 188 -30.20 31.91 15.38
N ILE A 189 -29.36 30.85 15.27
CA ILE A 189 -29.77 29.56 14.71
C ILE A 189 -30.81 28.89 15.61
N GLU A 190 -30.58 28.90 16.94
CA GLU A 190 -31.53 28.35 17.93
C GLU A 190 -32.90 29.00 17.81
N GLU A 191 -32.94 30.33 17.76
CA GLU A 191 -34.19 31.11 17.64
C GLU A 191 -34.86 30.92 16.26
N ALA A 192 -34.10 30.93 15.17
CA ALA A 192 -34.67 30.91 13.82
C ALA A 192 -35.24 29.55 13.43
N VAL A 193 -34.64 28.41 13.84
CA VAL A 193 -35.00 27.10 13.27
C VAL A 193 -35.18 25.98 14.29
N LEU A 194 -34.78 26.18 15.55
CA LEU A 194 -34.79 25.12 16.57
C LEU A 194 -35.75 25.38 17.73
N HIS A 195 -36.52 26.49 17.69
CA HIS A 195 -37.44 26.89 18.75
C HIS A 195 -38.47 25.79 19.15
N ASP A 196 -38.90 25.00 18.18
CA ASP A 196 -39.89 23.92 18.43
C ASP A 196 -39.24 22.63 19.02
N MET A 197 -37.90 22.59 19.15
CA MET A 197 -37.19 21.45 19.73
C MET A 197 -37.03 21.60 21.25
N PRO A 198 -36.87 20.47 21.98
CA PRO A 198 -36.52 20.53 23.40
C PRO A 198 -35.26 21.38 23.63
N GLU A 199 -35.29 22.30 24.58
CA GLU A 199 -34.22 23.26 24.90
C GLU A 199 -32.85 22.52 25.08
N GLU A 200 -32.90 21.32 25.66
CA GLU A 200 -31.71 20.51 25.92
C GLU A 200 -30.99 20.01 24.64
N GLN A 201 -31.66 20.06 23.47
CA GLN A 201 -31.15 19.62 22.19
C GLN A 201 -30.74 20.76 21.27
N GLN A 202 -31.30 21.93 21.48
CA GLN A 202 -31.14 23.08 20.56
C GLN A 202 -29.67 23.43 20.34
N ARG A 203 -28.87 23.48 21.41
CA ARG A 203 -27.47 23.87 21.33
C ARG A 203 -26.65 22.91 20.44
N TRP A 204 -26.83 21.62 20.62
CA TRP A 204 -26.08 20.63 19.78
C TRP A 204 -26.48 20.75 18.31
N TYR A 205 -27.76 20.86 18.01
CA TYR A 205 -28.24 21.06 16.64
C TYR A 205 -27.77 22.38 16.05
N ALA A 206 -27.76 23.46 16.83
CA ALA A 206 -27.30 24.78 16.40
C ALA A 206 -25.82 24.76 16.03
N ILE A 207 -24.97 24.13 16.86
CA ILE A 207 -23.55 23.91 16.58
C ILE A 207 -23.38 23.12 15.27
N LYS A 208 -24.15 22.05 15.07
CA LYS A 208 -24.07 21.23 13.85
C LYS A 208 -24.58 21.96 12.59
N ILE A 209 -25.53 22.83 12.71
CA ILE A 209 -25.97 23.73 11.62
C ILE A 209 -24.87 24.74 11.31
N PHE A 210 -24.22 25.32 12.32
CA PHE A 210 -23.10 26.23 12.15
C PHE A 210 -21.91 25.52 11.43
N GLU A 211 -21.59 24.30 11.82
CA GLU A 211 -20.60 23.45 11.15
C GLU A 211 -21.06 22.96 9.74
N ARG A 212 -22.27 23.27 9.31
CA ARG A 212 -22.90 22.83 8.04
C ARG A 212 -22.98 21.30 7.89
N ASP A 213 -23.26 20.56 8.98
CA ASP A 213 -23.37 19.10 8.97
C ASP A 213 -24.51 18.63 8.05
N GLU A 214 -24.15 17.97 6.93
CA GLU A 214 -25.09 17.52 5.89
C GLU A 214 -26.20 16.61 6.42
N LYS A 215 -25.89 15.72 7.35
CA LYS A 215 -26.84 14.74 7.89
C LYS A 215 -27.86 15.41 8.80
N VAL A 216 -27.43 16.38 9.57
CA VAL A 216 -28.33 17.17 10.43
C VAL A 216 -29.24 18.05 9.59
N LEU A 217 -28.69 18.73 8.59
CA LEU A 217 -29.45 19.55 7.66
C LEU A 217 -30.52 18.76 6.89
N ALA A 218 -30.16 17.52 6.48
CA ALA A 218 -31.12 16.64 5.80
C ALA A 218 -32.26 16.17 6.70
N GLN A 219 -32.01 16.00 8.02
CA GLN A 219 -33.03 15.61 8.99
C GLN A 219 -34.01 16.75 9.33
N LEU A 220 -33.52 17.99 9.42
CA LEU A 220 -34.30 19.12 9.92
C LEU A 220 -35.22 19.73 8.89
N ASN A 221 -35.06 19.50 7.60
CA ASN A 221 -35.92 20.01 6.52
C ASN A 221 -36.17 21.54 6.56
N ILE A 222 -35.13 22.32 6.83
CA ILE A 222 -35.22 23.77 7.06
C ILE A 222 -35.59 24.53 5.76
N PRO A 223 -36.54 25.51 5.79
CA PRO A 223 -36.91 26.31 4.65
C PRO A 223 -35.72 27.11 4.07
N GLN A 224 -35.68 27.28 2.72
CA GLN A 224 -34.57 27.90 2.04
C GLN A 224 -34.28 29.34 2.44
N GLU A 225 -35.33 30.11 2.80
CA GLU A 225 -35.20 31.49 3.26
C GLU A 225 -34.44 31.59 4.57
N LYS A 226 -34.80 30.71 5.54
CA LYS A 226 -34.10 30.62 6.82
C LYS A 226 -32.65 30.16 6.67
N LEU A 227 -32.40 29.17 5.78
CA LEU A 227 -31.05 28.75 5.46
C LEU A 227 -30.16 29.88 4.92
N SER A 228 -30.77 30.78 4.13
CA SER A 228 -30.02 31.91 3.57
C SER A 228 -29.63 32.94 4.63
N HIS A 229 -30.50 33.15 5.62
CA HIS A 229 -30.23 34.06 6.74
C HIS A 229 -29.12 33.49 7.62
N ILE A 230 -29.25 32.24 8.03
CA ILE A 230 -28.26 31.52 8.84
C ILE A 230 -26.87 31.47 8.14
N GLU A 231 -26.86 31.28 6.83
CA GLU A 231 -25.61 31.28 6.07
C GLU A 231 -24.89 32.64 6.11
N ASN A 232 -25.62 33.74 6.16
CA ASN A 232 -25.01 35.04 6.30
C ASN A 232 -24.39 35.25 7.69
N ASP A 233 -25.03 34.75 8.75
CA ASP A 233 -24.49 34.81 10.11
C ASP A 233 -23.25 33.96 10.25
N ILE A 234 -23.26 32.75 9.67
CA ILE A 234 -22.08 31.87 9.66
C ILE A 234 -20.90 32.52 8.92
N LYS A 235 -21.18 33.12 7.72
CA LYS A 235 -20.14 33.82 6.96
C LYS A 235 -19.58 35.02 7.69
N ALA A 236 -20.43 35.78 8.37
CA ALA A 236 -19.96 36.92 9.18
C ALA A 236 -18.99 36.49 10.27
N ALA A 237 -19.22 35.31 10.91
CA ALA A 237 -18.32 34.75 11.90
C ALA A 237 -17.02 34.21 11.25
N GLU A 238 -17.12 33.56 10.08
CA GLU A 238 -15.97 33.09 9.31
C GLU A 238 -15.08 34.26 8.84
N ASP A 239 -15.67 35.32 8.33
CA ASP A 239 -14.96 36.52 7.87
C ASP A 239 -14.27 37.25 9.03
N GLU A 240 -14.89 37.29 10.23
CA GLU A 240 -14.32 37.94 11.41
C GLU A 240 -13.15 37.15 12.01
N LEU A 241 -13.21 35.79 11.97
CA LEU A 241 -12.23 34.91 12.59
C LEU A 241 -11.20 34.35 11.59
N ASP A 242 -11.34 34.71 10.29
CA ASP A 242 -10.43 34.29 9.18
C ASP A 242 -10.19 32.77 9.09
N ASP A 243 -11.26 31.98 9.38
CA ASP A 243 -11.18 30.51 9.30
C ASP A 243 -12.57 29.93 8.94
N ASP A 244 -12.64 28.64 8.57
CA ASP A 244 -13.90 27.96 8.30
C ASP A 244 -14.65 27.57 9.60
N ALA A 245 -15.98 27.43 9.51
CA ALA A 245 -16.86 27.22 10.65
C ALA A 245 -16.48 25.97 11.48
N GLU A 246 -16.05 24.89 10.86
CA GLU A 246 -15.64 23.66 11.55
C GLU A 246 -14.31 23.85 12.29
N SER A 247 -13.35 24.50 11.65
CA SER A 247 -12.06 24.85 12.26
C SER A 247 -12.22 25.79 13.45
N ILE A 248 -13.09 26.79 13.34
CA ILE A 248 -13.38 27.74 14.42
C ILE A 248 -13.94 27.00 15.65
N ILE A 249 -14.96 26.19 15.50
CA ILE A 249 -15.57 25.39 16.58
C ILE A 249 -14.53 24.46 17.22
N THR A 250 -13.71 23.82 16.38
CA THR A 250 -12.66 22.91 16.85
C THR A 250 -11.59 23.64 17.67
N ASN A 251 -11.15 24.79 17.17
CA ASN A 251 -10.16 25.63 17.86
C ASN A 251 -10.69 26.15 19.20
N ASP A 252 -11.92 26.66 19.25
CA ASP A 252 -12.52 27.17 20.48
C ASP A 252 -12.66 26.08 21.56
N ARG A 253 -13.03 24.83 21.15
CA ARG A 253 -13.02 23.69 22.08
C ARG A 253 -11.63 23.39 22.64
N TYR A 254 -10.59 23.45 21.79
CA TYR A 254 -9.21 23.22 22.28
C TYR A 254 -8.72 24.35 23.18
N VAL A 255 -9.07 25.60 22.91
CA VAL A 255 -8.73 26.74 23.79
C VAL A 255 -9.38 26.56 25.16
N TYR A 256 -10.69 26.24 25.20
CA TYR A 256 -11.40 25.95 26.45
C TYR A 256 -10.75 24.78 27.23
N ILE A 257 -10.44 23.66 26.57
CA ILE A 257 -9.81 22.51 27.19
C ILE A 257 -8.43 22.86 27.73
N ALA A 258 -7.63 23.64 27.00
CA ALA A 258 -6.32 24.06 27.44
C ALA A 258 -6.38 24.94 28.70
N GLU A 259 -7.37 25.84 28.81
CA GLU A 259 -7.62 26.65 30.00
C GLU A 259 -8.07 25.80 31.20
N LEU A 260 -8.98 24.87 30.98
CA LEU A 260 -9.46 23.91 31.96
C LEU A 260 -8.32 23.09 32.54
N ILE A 261 -7.45 22.56 31.70
CA ILE A 261 -6.31 21.75 32.13
C ILE A 261 -5.31 22.55 32.94
N LYS A 262 -5.03 23.80 32.61
CA LYS A 262 -4.16 24.68 33.41
C LYS A 262 -4.65 24.82 34.85
N GLY A 263 -5.98 24.83 35.05
CA GLY A 263 -6.61 24.91 36.37
C GLY A 263 -6.62 23.60 37.16
N CYS A 264 -6.76 22.47 36.46
CA CYS A 264 -7.07 21.16 37.06
C CYS A 264 -5.88 20.19 37.13
N TYR A 265 -4.89 20.32 36.26
CA TYR A 265 -3.81 19.34 36.09
C TYR A 265 -2.44 19.93 36.45
N LYS A 266 -1.77 19.31 37.39
CA LYS A 266 -0.38 19.68 37.80
C LYS A 266 0.57 18.54 37.49
N LYS A 267 1.39 18.70 36.43
CA LYS A 267 2.50 17.78 36.14
C LYS A 267 3.66 18.03 37.10
N LYS A 268 4.21 16.96 37.69
CA LYS A 268 5.39 17.03 38.55
C LYS A 268 6.63 17.53 37.80
N SER A 269 6.72 17.25 36.54
CA SER A 269 7.80 17.65 35.63
C SER A 269 7.44 18.82 34.72
N ALA A 270 6.57 19.74 35.17
CA ALA A 270 6.24 20.95 34.44
C ALA A 270 7.53 21.75 34.13
N GLY A 271 7.88 21.82 32.85
CA GLY A 271 9.11 22.49 32.37
C GLY A 271 10.25 21.57 31.91
N LYS A 272 10.19 20.24 32.11
CA LYS A 272 11.10 19.29 31.48
C LYS A 272 10.40 18.60 30.32
N LEU A 273 10.88 18.87 29.09
CA LEU A 273 10.46 18.14 27.91
C LEU A 273 10.71 16.64 28.08
N SER A 274 9.72 15.81 27.82
CA SER A 274 9.91 14.36 27.77
C SER A 274 10.93 13.99 26.69
N SER A 275 11.48 12.80 26.74
CA SER A 275 12.36 12.32 25.66
C SER A 275 11.64 12.29 24.33
N SER A 276 10.36 11.94 24.32
CA SER A 276 9.49 12.00 23.12
C SER A 276 9.37 13.42 22.58
N ASP A 277 9.09 14.43 23.44
CA ASP A 277 8.95 15.82 23.01
C ASP A 277 10.24 16.39 22.41
N LYS A 278 11.41 15.97 22.95
CA LYS A 278 12.71 16.37 22.40
C LYS A 278 12.94 15.78 21.01
N ILE A 279 12.61 14.52 20.82
CA ILE A 279 12.71 13.84 19.51
C ILE A 279 11.71 14.47 18.54
N ASP A 280 10.47 14.71 18.97
CA ASP A 280 9.43 15.31 18.15
C ASP A 280 9.82 16.70 17.65
N ARG A 281 10.44 17.52 18.50
CA ARG A 281 10.94 18.85 18.10
C ARG A 281 11.91 18.80 16.91
N ILE A 282 12.64 17.70 16.74
CA ILE A 282 13.58 17.49 15.63
C ILE A 282 12.85 16.84 14.45
N VAL A 283 12.15 15.74 14.70
CA VAL A 283 11.52 14.90 13.67
C VAL A 283 10.31 15.58 13.01
N THR A 284 9.53 16.34 13.78
CA THR A 284 8.38 17.10 13.23
C THR A 284 8.75 18.51 12.77
N ASN A 285 10.04 18.86 12.79
CA ASN A 285 10.51 20.14 12.28
C ASN A 285 10.22 20.26 10.78
N ARG A 286 9.70 21.41 10.37
CA ARG A 286 9.28 21.68 8.98
C ARG A 286 10.38 21.46 7.93
N TRP A 287 11.64 21.76 8.28
CA TRP A 287 12.77 21.65 7.37
C TRP A 287 13.58 20.37 7.56
N LEU A 288 13.71 19.89 8.79
CA LEU A 288 14.50 18.70 9.14
C LEU A 288 13.71 17.40 9.03
N GLY A 289 12.39 17.44 9.21
CA GLY A 289 11.56 16.25 9.23
C GLY A 289 11.60 15.46 7.92
N LEU A 290 11.59 16.16 6.78
CA LEU A 290 11.60 15.53 5.47
C LEU A 290 12.96 14.90 5.09
N PRO A 291 14.11 15.56 5.30
CA PRO A 291 15.42 14.92 5.15
C PRO A 291 15.64 13.73 6.09
N ILE A 292 15.27 13.85 7.38
CA ILE A 292 15.38 12.73 8.33
C ILE A 292 14.55 11.54 7.86
N PHE A 293 13.34 11.81 7.40
CA PHE A 293 12.48 10.79 6.82
C PHE A 293 13.12 10.11 5.61
N ALA A 294 13.69 10.88 4.68
CA ALA A 294 14.37 10.34 3.51
C ALA A 294 15.53 9.40 3.92
N VAL A 295 16.32 9.79 4.90
CA VAL A 295 17.42 8.94 5.43
C VAL A 295 16.89 7.67 6.08
N VAL A 296 15.85 7.76 6.93
CA VAL A 296 15.26 6.58 7.58
C VAL A 296 14.70 5.61 6.56
N MET A 297 14.00 6.10 5.55
CA MET A 297 13.45 5.25 4.50
C MET A 297 14.53 4.67 3.58
N PHE A 298 15.56 5.46 3.26
CA PHE A 298 16.72 4.93 2.55
C PHE A 298 17.35 3.74 3.30
N LEU A 299 17.55 3.86 4.60
CA LEU A 299 18.08 2.77 5.42
C LEU A 299 17.17 1.54 5.42
N VAL A 300 15.85 1.75 5.52
CA VAL A 300 14.87 0.65 5.46
C VAL A 300 14.94 -0.08 4.13
N TYR A 301 14.94 0.66 3.03
CA TYR A 301 15.02 0.06 1.69
C TYR A 301 16.39 -0.55 1.41
N TYR A 302 17.47 0.08 1.84
CA TYR A 302 18.82 -0.46 1.69
C TYR A 302 18.96 -1.83 2.39
N ILE A 303 18.44 -1.96 3.62
CA ILE A 303 18.45 -3.23 4.35
C ILE A 303 17.53 -4.26 3.69
N ALA A 304 16.33 -3.83 3.23
CA ALA A 304 15.34 -4.75 2.70
C ALA A 304 15.56 -5.14 1.24
N MET A 305 16.21 -4.30 0.43
CA MET A 305 16.30 -4.50 -1.01
C MET A 305 17.73 -4.73 -1.51
N VAL A 306 18.76 -4.24 -0.80
CA VAL A 306 20.14 -4.28 -1.28
C VAL A 306 21.01 -5.22 -0.45
N THR A 307 20.69 -5.45 0.83
CA THR A 307 21.55 -6.28 1.70
C THR A 307 20.81 -7.53 2.16
N VAL A 308 20.26 -7.53 3.39
CA VAL A 308 19.64 -8.72 4.01
C VAL A 308 18.49 -9.29 3.18
N GLY A 309 17.69 -8.43 2.60
CA GLY A 309 16.51 -8.87 1.83
C GLY A 309 16.90 -9.45 0.47
N SER A 310 17.85 -8.85 -0.24
CA SER A 310 18.42 -9.38 -1.49
C SER A 310 19.04 -10.76 -1.26
N SER A 311 20.07 -10.87 -0.42
CA SER A 311 20.73 -12.16 -0.15
C SER A 311 19.76 -13.28 0.29
N ALA A 312 18.69 -12.92 1.00
CA ALA A 312 17.68 -13.91 1.37
C ALA A 312 16.76 -14.30 0.19
N THR A 313 16.58 -13.41 -0.76
CA THR A 313 15.81 -13.65 -1.99
C THR A 313 16.64 -14.46 -2.98
N ASP A 314 17.92 -14.14 -3.14
CA ASP A 314 18.85 -14.86 -4.01
C ASP A 314 18.96 -16.32 -3.51
N TRP A 315 19.13 -16.53 -2.20
CA TRP A 315 19.06 -17.86 -1.62
C TRP A 315 17.73 -18.59 -1.89
N ALA A 316 16.60 -17.87 -1.90
CA ALA A 316 15.32 -18.50 -2.15
C ALA A 316 15.09 -18.80 -3.64
N ASN A 317 15.54 -17.92 -4.54
CA ASN A 317 15.40 -18.11 -5.98
C ASN A 317 16.37 -19.18 -6.49
N ASP A 318 17.65 -19.00 -6.22
CA ASP A 318 18.70 -19.85 -6.80
C ASP A 318 18.85 -21.16 -6.02
N GLY A 319 18.68 -21.10 -4.69
CA GLY A 319 18.78 -22.27 -3.83
C GLY A 319 17.49 -23.07 -3.74
N LEU A 320 16.42 -22.49 -3.18
CA LEU A 320 15.19 -23.25 -2.88
C LEU A 320 14.36 -23.54 -4.14
N PHE A 321 14.22 -22.54 -5.03
CA PHE A 321 13.41 -22.62 -6.25
C PHE A 321 14.26 -22.67 -7.53
N GLY A 322 15.59 -22.70 -7.43
CA GLY A 322 16.56 -22.98 -8.48
C GLY A 322 17.21 -24.35 -8.28
N ASP A 323 18.49 -24.43 -8.58
CA ASP A 323 19.25 -25.69 -8.64
C ASP A 323 19.55 -26.30 -7.27
N GLY A 324 19.75 -25.43 -6.25
CA GLY A 324 20.02 -25.90 -4.89
C GLY A 324 20.99 -24.98 -4.13
N TRP A 325 21.43 -25.44 -2.96
CA TRP A 325 22.34 -24.66 -2.11
C TRP A 325 23.25 -25.55 -1.26
N HIS A 326 24.42 -25.03 -0.93
CA HIS A 326 25.30 -25.67 0.03
C HIS A 326 24.84 -25.45 1.46
N LEU A 327 24.60 -26.50 2.22
CA LEU A 327 24.12 -26.44 3.58
C LEU A 327 25.12 -25.69 4.48
N PHE A 328 24.65 -24.69 5.18
CA PHE A 328 25.44 -23.73 5.98
C PHE A 328 26.53 -22.97 5.19
N GLY A 329 26.45 -22.92 3.88
CA GLY A 329 27.43 -22.26 3.03
C GLY A 329 28.78 -23.01 2.93
N ILE A 330 28.82 -24.25 3.39
CA ILE A 330 30.06 -25.05 3.35
C ILE A 330 30.29 -25.50 1.91
N GLY A 331 31.38 -25.00 1.30
CA GLY A 331 31.73 -25.29 -0.09
C GLY A 331 31.21 -24.26 -1.11
N SER A 332 30.28 -23.38 -0.75
CA SER A 332 29.70 -22.41 -1.66
C SER A 332 30.74 -21.53 -2.36
N SER A 333 31.72 -20.98 -1.63
CA SER A 333 32.72 -20.11 -2.25
C SER A 333 33.67 -20.88 -3.19
N ALA A 334 33.97 -22.14 -2.89
CA ALA A 334 34.83 -22.97 -3.77
C ALA A 334 34.06 -23.38 -5.03
N TYR A 335 32.79 -23.66 -4.91
CA TYR A 335 31.92 -23.92 -6.05
C TYR A 335 31.75 -22.69 -6.92
N THR A 336 31.41 -21.51 -6.33
CA THR A 336 31.29 -20.29 -7.09
C THR A 336 32.56 -19.95 -7.85
N GLU A 337 33.73 -20.06 -7.22
CA GLU A 337 35.01 -19.81 -7.89
C GLU A 337 35.24 -20.79 -9.05
N ALA A 338 34.84 -22.04 -8.92
CA ALA A 338 34.97 -23.05 -9.98
C ALA A 338 33.95 -22.84 -11.12
N ALA A 339 32.72 -22.47 -10.77
CA ALA A 339 31.67 -22.13 -11.74
C ALA A 339 32.02 -20.87 -12.55
N ASP A 340 32.44 -19.80 -11.86
CA ASP A 340 32.88 -18.55 -12.52
C ASP A 340 34.08 -18.81 -13.45
N GLU A 341 35.03 -19.64 -13.02
CA GLU A 341 36.18 -20.04 -13.86
C GLU A 341 35.71 -20.78 -15.11
N PHE A 342 34.77 -21.71 -14.98
CA PHE A 342 34.21 -22.46 -16.12
C PHE A 342 33.39 -21.60 -17.05
N THR A 343 32.48 -20.74 -16.51
CA THR A 343 31.66 -19.83 -17.30
C THR A 343 32.50 -18.88 -18.12
N SER A 344 33.53 -18.26 -17.51
CA SER A 344 34.44 -17.36 -18.24
C SER A 344 35.19 -18.10 -19.36
N ALA A 345 35.59 -19.37 -19.13
CA ALA A 345 36.23 -20.19 -20.17
C ALA A 345 35.23 -20.57 -21.27
N SER A 346 33.98 -20.84 -20.93
CA SER A 346 32.91 -21.16 -21.87
C SER A 346 32.59 -19.98 -22.77
N ASP A 347 32.50 -18.76 -22.23
CA ASP A 347 32.25 -17.53 -23.00
C ASP A 347 33.35 -17.32 -24.06
N ILE A 348 34.62 -17.53 -23.69
CA ILE A 348 35.75 -17.41 -24.62
C ILE A 348 35.70 -18.50 -25.70
N VAL A 349 35.43 -19.74 -25.33
CA VAL A 349 35.34 -20.86 -26.31
C VAL A 349 34.20 -20.65 -27.28
N ASN A 350 33.02 -20.27 -26.78
CA ASN A 350 31.87 -19.96 -27.61
C ASN A 350 32.14 -18.73 -28.52
N GLY A 351 32.78 -17.69 -28.02
CA GLY A 351 33.20 -16.55 -28.80
C GLY A 351 34.15 -16.94 -29.95
N TYR A 352 35.08 -17.89 -29.73
CA TYR A 352 35.93 -18.41 -30.80
C TYR A 352 35.16 -19.29 -31.78
N ILE A 353 34.16 -20.06 -31.34
CA ILE A 353 33.30 -20.88 -32.21
C ILE A 353 32.52 -19.93 -33.15
N ASP A 354 31.93 -18.86 -32.62
CA ASP A 354 31.20 -17.86 -33.39
C ASP A 354 32.10 -17.15 -34.41
N ALA A 355 33.24 -16.66 -33.97
CA ALA A 355 34.22 -16.00 -34.83
C ALA A 355 34.77 -16.93 -35.92
N ALA A 356 34.96 -18.23 -35.64
CA ALA A 356 35.39 -19.23 -36.61
C ALA A 356 34.27 -19.49 -37.64
N SER A 357 33.05 -19.64 -37.20
CA SER A 357 31.87 -19.80 -38.07
C SER A 357 31.71 -18.63 -39.05
N GLU A 358 31.91 -17.37 -38.58
CA GLU A 358 31.88 -16.19 -39.42
C GLU A 358 32.98 -16.19 -40.51
N GLN A 359 34.14 -16.81 -40.20
CA GLN A 359 35.24 -16.98 -41.14
C GLN A 359 35.07 -18.23 -42.04
N GLY A 360 34.00 -18.99 -41.88
CA GLY A 360 33.67 -20.15 -42.67
C GLY A 360 34.48 -21.41 -42.32
N ILE A 361 35.02 -21.49 -41.10
CA ILE A 361 35.56 -22.71 -40.51
C ILE A 361 34.40 -23.60 -40.06
N ASP A 362 34.50 -24.88 -40.23
CA ASP A 362 33.48 -25.84 -39.80
C ASP A 362 33.51 -26.00 -38.28
N THR A 363 32.45 -25.58 -37.60
CA THR A 363 32.30 -25.60 -36.15
C THR A 363 31.24 -26.58 -35.66
N ASP A 364 30.55 -27.27 -36.58
CA ASP A 364 29.42 -28.14 -36.24
C ASP A 364 29.87 -29.30 -35.31
N ALA A 365 31.04 -29.87 -35.57
CA ALA A 365 31.53 -31.00 -34.80
C ALA A 365 31.91 -30.64 -33.34
N VAL A 366 32.55 -29.49 -33.13
CA VAL A 366 32.89 -29.02 -31.78
C VAL A 366 31.66 -28.56 -31.01
N ALA A 367 30.70 -27.89 -31.68
CA ALA A 367 29.46 -27.44 -31.05
C ALA A 367 28.61 -28.66 -30.60
N GLU A 368 28.48 -29.69 -31.46
CA GLU A 368 27.75 -30.94 -31.11
C GLU A 368 28.46 -31.70 -29.98
N ALA A 369 29.81 -31.73 -29.97
CA ALA A 369 30.58 -32.44 -28.97
C ALA A 369 30.59 -31.76 -27.59
N LEU A 370 30.40 -30.41 -27.52
CA LEU A 370 30.32 -29.63 -26.28
C LEU A 370 28.88 -29.51 -25.75
N ASP A 371 27.88 -30.03 -26.44
CA ASP A 371 26.50 -30.05 -25.97
C ASP A 371 26.31 -31.08 -24.84
N THR A 372 26.41 -30.63 -23.61
CA THR A 372 26.23 -31.46 -22.39
C THR A 372 24.79 -31.93 -22.17
N GLU A 373 23.78 -31.37 -22.87
CA GLU A 373 22.37 -31.80 -22.80
C GLU A 373 22.09 -32.98 -23.75
N SER A 374 23.00 -33.30 -24.65
CA SER A 374 22.89 -34.44 -25.57
C SER A 374 22.97 -35.78 -24.86
N GLU A 375 22.05 -36.73 -25.17
CA GLU A 375 22.12 -38.12 -24.63
C GLU A 375 23.43 -38.86 -25.01
N ASP A 376 24.12 -38.40 -26.08
CA ASP A 376 25.36 -38.96 -26.60
C ASP A 376 26.63 -38.21 -26.15
N PHE A 377 26.54 -37.29 -25.16
CA PHE A 377 27.66 -36.53 -24.63
C PHE A 377 28.73 -37.47 -24.06
N ASP A 378 29.95 -37.37 -24.59
CA ASP A 378 31.14 -38.11 -24.10
C ASP A 378 32.29 -37.10 -23.86
N PRO A 379 32.74 -36.91 -22.60
CA PRO A 379 33.82 -35.99 -22.26
C PRO A 379 35.12 -36.22 -23.04
N GLU A 380 35.44 -37.47 -23.40
CA GLU A 380 36.65 -37.78 -24.15
C GLU A 380 36.54 -37.35 -25.61
N VAL A 381 35.33 -37.44 -26.20
CA VAL A 381 35.04 -36.93 -27.56
C VAL A 381 35.07 -35.40 -27.55
N ALA A 382 34.42 -34.78 -26.57
CA ALA A 382 34.40 -33.32 -26.41
C ALA A 382 35.83 -32.74 -26.30
N LYS A 383 36.69 -33.36 -25.51
CA LYS A 383 38.10 -32.94 -25.41
C LYS A 383 38.86 -33.11 -26.73
N ALA A 384 38.63 -34.18 -27.48
CA ALA A 384 39.30 -34.45 -28.73
C ALA A 384 38.90 -33.44 -29.82
N GLU A 385 37.57 -33.13 -29.92
CA GLU A 385 37.03 -32.17 -30.90
C GLU A 385 37.44 -30.74 -30.53
N LEU A 386 37.41 -30.37 -29.24
CA LEU A 386 37.89 -29.06 -28.78
C LEU A 386 39.39 -28.89 -29.06
N ALA A 387 40.19 -29.89 -28.84
CA ALA A 387 41.62 -29.83 -29.16
C ALA A 387 41.88 -29.70 -30.69
N ALA A 388 41.03 -30.35 -31.52
CA ALA A 388 41.09 -30.21 -32.97
C ALA A 388 40.71 -28.82 -33.41
N PHE A 389 39.63 -28.29 -32.85
CA PHE A 389 39.15 -26.93 -33.10
C PHE A 389 40.18 -25.84 -32.81
N VAL A 390 40.88 -25.96 -31.69
CA VAL A 390 41.98 -25.04 -31.29
C VAL A 390 43.08 -24.98 -32.34
N GLU A 391 43.43 -26.07 -32.96
CA GLU A 391 44.47 -26.09 -34.06
C GLU A 391 43.92 -25.41 -35.33
N ASP A 392 42.61 -25.51 -35.61
CA ASP A 392 41.97 -24.92 -36.78
C ASP A 392 41.85 -23.39 -36.66
N VAL A 393 41.64 -22.85 -35.45
CA VAL A 393 41.52 -21.42 -35.17
C VAL A 393 42.83 -20.72 -34.84
N LYS A 394 43.95 -21.40 -34.93
CA LYS A 394 45.30 -20.86 -34.61
C LYS A 394 45.68 -19.56 -35.33
N ASN A 395 45.01 -19.22 -36.41
CA ASN A 395 45.30 -18.02 -37.18
C ASN A 395 44.42 -16.80 -36.73
N ILE A 396 43.58 -16.98 -35.74
CA ILE A 396 42.72 -15.93 -35.16
C ILE A 396 43.44 -15.48 -33.88
N ASP A 397 44.12 -14.31 -33.95
CA ASP A 397 44.95 -13.81 -32.86
C ASP A 397 44.14 -13.19 -31.71
N GLU A 398 42.99 -12.54 -32.04
CA GLU A 398 42.14 -11.85 -31.07
C GLU A 398 40.69 -11.82 -31.58
N ILE A 399 39.75 -12.01 -30.69
CA ILE A 399 38.31 -11.93 -30.97
C ILE A 399 37.66 -10.91 -30.06
N GLU A 400 36.60 -10.29 -30.51
CA GLU A 400 35.63 -9.59 -29.66
C GLU A 400 34.46 -10.52 -29.43
N TYR A 401 34.08 -10.72 -28.17
CA TYR A 401 32.96 -11.57 -27.81
C TYR A 401 32.06 -10.84 -26.80
N THR A 402 30.82 -11.30 -26.70
CA THR A 402 29.83 -10.65 -25.84
C THR A 402 29.62 -11.46 -24.58
N VAL A 403 29.80 -10.83 -23.42
CA VAL A 403 29.44 -11.37 -22.12
C VAL A 403 28.12 -10.78 -21.68
N VAL A 404 27.19 -11.58 -21.31
CA VAL A 404 25.88 -11.13 -20.81
C VAL A 404 25.91 -11.03 -19.28
N ASP A 405 25.77 -9.84 -18.74
CA ASP A 405 25.60 -9.62 -17.30
C ASP A 405 24.26 -10.18 -16.85
N GLU A 406 24.25 -11.22 -16.05
CA GLU A 406 23.06 -11.95 -15.60
C GLU A 406 22.09 -11.07 -14.77
N GLU A 407 22.57 -10.06 -14.04
CA GLU A 407 21.70 -9.17 -13.23
C GLU A 407 21.00 -8.13 -14.07
N THR A 408 21.69 -7.57 -15.06
CA THR A 408 21.17 -6.46 -15.87
C THR A 408 20.69 -6.90 -17.24
N MET A 409 21.03 -8.13 -17.66
CA MET A 409 20.85 -8.63 -19.04
C MET A 409 21.52 -7.70 -20.07
N ALA A 410 22.56 -6.99 -19.65
CA ALA A 410 23.31 -6.08 -20.51
C ALA A 410 24.43 -6.83 -21.18
N ASP A 411 24.60 -6.56 -22.46
CA ASP A 411 25.70 -7.06 -23.25
C ASP A 411 26.95 -6.20 -22.98
N GLU A 412 28.02 -6.81 -22.52
CA GLU A 412 29.33 -6.20 -22.40
C GLU A 412 30.25 -6.82 -23.47
N GLU A 413 30.88 -5.97 -24.27
CA GLU A 413 31.89 -6.45 -25.24
C GLU A 413 33.21 -6.64 -24.51
N ASP A 414 33.79 -7.82 -24.61
CA ASP A 414 35.12 -8.12 -24.11
C ASP A 414 35.99 -8.72 -25.23
N THR A 415 37.29 -8.78 -25.02
CA THR A 415 38.23 -9.26 -26.03
C THR A 415 39.05 -10.44 -25.48
N ALA A 416 39.21 -11.47 -26.24
CA ALA A 416 40.04 -12.60 -25.89
C ALA A 416 41.10 -12.92 -26.95
N THR A 417 42.27 -13.26 -26.49
CA THR A 417 43.41 -13.65 -27.35
C THR A 417 43.44 -15.17 -27.51
N TYR A 418 44.22 -15.65 -28.49
CA TYR A 418 44.44 -17.08 -28.67
C TYR A 418 45.08 -17.74 -27.44
N ASP A 419 45.89 -16.99 -26.65
CA ASP A 419 46.45 -17.51 -25.40
C ASP A 419 45.36 -17.71 -24.35
N ASP A 420 44.36 -16.80 -24.31
CA ASP A 420 43.18 -16.95 -23.41
C ASP A 420 42.34 -18.17 -23.80
N LEU A 421 42.21 -18.45 -25.11
CA LEU A 421 41.54 -19.69 -25.56
C LEU A 421 42.30 -20.95 -25.08
N LEU A 422 43.60 -20.94 -25.14
CA LEU A 422 44.41 -22.09 -24.66
C LEU A 422 44.27 -22.28 -23.16
N ASP A 423 44.20 -21.20 -22.40
CA ASP A 423 43.96 -21.24 -20.97
C ASP A 423 42.52 -21.75 -20.68
N SER A 424 41.53 -21.33 -21.46
CA SER A 424 40.14 -21.81 -21.38
C SER A 424 40.00 -23.31 -21.67
N VAL A 425 40.73 -23.84 -22.66
CA VAL A 425 40.78 -25.27 -22.92
C VAL A 425 41.36 -26.05 -21.72
N GLY A 426 42.34 -25.46 -21.03
CA GLY A 426 42.87 -26.03 -19.80
C GLY A 426 41.82 -26.13 -18.67
N VAL A 427 40.86 -25.16 -18.64
CA VAL A 427 39.71 -25.18 -17.71
C VAL A 427 38.73 -26.29 -18.12
N TYR A 428 38.43 -26.43 -19.41
CA TYR A 428 37.56 -27.50 -19.91
C TYR A 428 38.18 -28.89 -19.63
N ASP A 429 39.48 -29.04 -19.78
CA ASP A 429 40.18 -30.30 -19.40
C ASP A 429 40.07 -30.59 -17.90
N LYS A 430 40.11 -29.58 -17.05
CA LYS A 430 40.00 -29.68 -15.59
C LYS A 430 38.65 -30.18 -15.15
N TYR A 431 37.59 -29.73 -15.81
CA TYR A 431 36.19 -30.02 -15.45
C TYR A 431 35.52 -31.05 -16.40
N GLU A 432 36.28 -31.79 -17.17
CA GLU A 432 35.77 -32.84 -18.07
C GLU A 432 34.79 -32.34 -19.13
N CYS A 433 34.99 -31.12 -19.60
CA CYS A 433 34.12 -30.42 -20.58
C CYS A 433 32.67 -30.23 -20.12
N ALA A 434 32.37 -30.31 -18.82
CA ALA A 434 31.07 -30.09 -18.26
C ALA A 434 31.17 -29.13 -17.08
N GLU A 435 30.04 -28.45 -16.77
CA GLU A 435 29.98 -27.58 -15.61
C GLU A 435 30.32 -28.32 -14.31
N PRO A 436 31.00 -27.66 -13.35
CA PRO A 436 31.35 -28.25 -12.07
C PRO A 436 30.11 -28.71 -11.30
N ASP A 437 30.07 -29.98 -10.86
CA ASP A 437 28.94 -30.47 -10.03
C ASP A 437 29.00 -29.82 -8.63
N PRO A 438 27.97 -29.08 -8.20
CA PRO A 438 27.92 -28.46 -6.87
C PRO A 438 28.11 -29.50 -5.74
N ALA A 439 27.71 -30.74 -5.94
CA ALA A 439 27.81 -31.81 -4.94
C ALA A 439 29.25 -32.20 -4.58
N ASP A 440 30.20 -31.93 -5.45
CA ASP A 440 31.63 -32.25 -5.25
C ASP A 440 32.31 -31.25 -4.29
N TYR A 441 31.74 -30.06 -4.09
CA TYR A 441 32.32 -28.99 -3.29
C TYR A 441 31.84 -28.97 -1.84
N GLY A 442 30.77 -29.68 -1.50
CA GLY A 442 30.26 -29.68 -0.14
C GLY A 442 28.93 -30.42 0.05
N LEU A 443 28.27 -30.15 1.16
CA LEU A 443 26.98 -30.75 1.42
C LEU A 443 25.89 -30.01 0.62
N TRP A 444 25.61 -30.52 -0.55
CA TRP A 444 24.63 -29.94 -1.47
C TRP A 444 23.21 -30.36 -1.15
N VAL A 445 22.29 -29.44 -1.19
CA VAL A 445 20.86 -29.69 -1.06
C VAL A 445 20.19 -29.21 -2.37
N PRO A 446 19.71 -30.14 -3.20
CA PRO A 446 19.07 -29.78 -4.45
C PRO A 446 17.79 -28.98 -4.22
N GLY A 447 17.50 -28.06 -5.13
CA GLY A 447 16.30 -27.24 -5.10
C GLY A 447 15.00 -28.02 -5.31
N ILE A 448 13.87 -27.36 -5.07
CA ILE A 448 12.56 -27.99 -5.27
C ILE A 448 12.34 -28.41 -6.73
N PRO A 449 12.70 -27.59 -7.75
CA PRO A 449 12.58 -27.99 -9.16
C PRO A 449 13.31 -29.30 -9.44
N VAL A 450 14.59 -29.40 -9.10
CA VAL A 450 15.44 -30.59 -9.30
C VAL A 450 14.88 -31.83 -8.60
N LEU A 451 14.39 -31.67 -7.36
CA LEU A 451 13.76 -32.77 -6.62
C LEU A 451 12.47 -33.27 -7.28
N VAL A 452 11.66 -32.30 -7.81
CA VAL A 452 10.41 -32.62 -8.50
C VAL A 452 10.73 -33.29 -9.84
N GLU A 453 11.70 -32.78 -10.59
CA GLU A 453 12.16 -33.31 -11.86
C GLU A 453 12.64 -34.76 -11.73
N ASN A 454 13.58 -35.02 -10.84
CA ASN A 454 14.06 -36.35 -10.53
C ASN A 454 12.93 -37.33 -10.14
N GLY A 455 11.93 -36.80 -9.41
CA GLY A 455 10.74 -37.56 -9.03
C GLY A 455 9.83 -37.88 -10.21
N LEU A 456 9.67 -36.98 -11.16
CA LEU A 456 8.87 -37.18 -12.37
C LEU A 456 9.57 -38.14 -13.35
N ASP A 457 10.88 -38.06 -13.47
CA ASP A 457 11.69 -38.95 -14.30
C ASP A 457 11.68 -40.38 -13.77
N ALA A 458 11.75 -40.56 -12.46
CA ALA A 458 11.67 -41.89 -11.82
C ALA A 458 10.33 -42.60 -12.11
N ILE A 459 9.25 -41.87 -12.40
CA ILE A 459 7.94 -42.45 -12.76
C ILE A 459 7.68 -42.44 -14.27
N ASN A 460 8.65 -42.05 -15.11
CA ASN A 460 8.53 -41.88 -16.56
C ASN A 460 7.31 -41.01 -16.91
N CYS A 461 7.25 -39.81 -16.38
CA CYS A 461 6.17 -38.88 -16.63
C CYS A 461 6.16 -38.40 -18.08
N ALA A 462 5.00 -38.17 -18.66
CA ALA A 462 4.89 -37.64 -20.01
C ALA A 462 5.40 -36.17 -20.06
N ASP A 463 6.15 -35.79 -21.10
CA ASP A 463 6.83 -34.50 -21.25
C ASP A 463 5.93 -33.29 -21.04
N TRP A 464 4.73 -33.32 -21.62
CA TRP A 464 3.75 -32.23 -21.43
C TRP A 464 3.33 -32.04 -19.95
N LEU A 465 3.31 -33.14 -19.17
CA LEU A 465 2.95 -33.08 -17.75
C LEU A 465 4.16 -32.67 -16.91
N LYS A 466 5.38 -33.06 -17.34
CA LYS A 466 6.64 -32.60 -16.74
C LYS A 466 6.75 -31.08 -16.88
N GLY A 467 6.59 -30.54 -18.11
CA GLY A 467 6.58 -29.09 -18.36
C GLY A 467 5.50 -28.35 -17.60
N LEU A 468 4.26 -28.88 -17.53
CA LEU A 468 3.19 -28.26 -16.73
C LEU A 468 3.57 -28.16 -15.25
N ILE A 469 4.20 -29.19 -14.69
CA ILE A 469 4.55 -29.21 -13.27
C ILE A 469 5.78 -28.34 -13.00
N LEU A 470 6.83 -28.43 -13.79
CA LEU A 470 8.06 -27.67 -13.60
C LEU A 470 7.87 -26.20 -13.99
N ASP A 471 7.54 -25.92 -15.25
CA ASP A 471 7.51 -24.56 -15.77
C ASP A 471 6.22 -23.84 -15.39
N GLY A 472 5.08 -24.55 -15.40
CA GLY A 472 3.78 -23.97 -15.09
C GLY A 472 3.54 -23.81 -13.58
N ILE A 473 3.89 -24.78 -12.76
CA ILE A 473 3.57 -24.78 -11.32
C ILE A 473 4.78 -24.38 -10.48
N VAL A 474 5.90 -25.12 -10.61
CA VAL A 474 7.06 -24.94 -9.72
C VAL A 474 7.74 -23.61 -10.02
N ALA A 475 8.08 -23.33 -11.26
CA ALA A 475 8.68 -22.06 -11.66
C ALA A 475 7.75 -20.88 -11.38
N GLY A 476 6.45 -21.01 -11.74
CA GLY A 476 5.47 -19.93 -11.51
C GLY A 476 5.19 -19.63 -10.04
N VAL A 477 5.19 -20.63 -9.16
CA VAL A 477 5.07 -20.44 -7.70
C VAL A 477 6.40 -19.98 -7.12
N GLY A 478 7.52 -20.53 -7.60
CA GLY A 478 8.88 -20.19 -7.19
C GLY A 478 9.17 -18.71 -7.38
N ALA A 479 8.91 -18.18 -8.57
CA ALA A 479 9.08 -16.77 -8.88
C ALA A 479 8.36 -15.81 -7.92
N VAL A 480 7.26 -16.25 -7.29
CA VAL A 480 6.53 -15.44 -6.31
C VAL A 480 7.01 -15.70 -4.89
N LEU A 481 7.27 -16.94 -4.53
CA LEU A 481 7.74 -17.31 -3.19
C LEU A 481 9.19 -16.89 -2.95
N GLY A 482 9.99 -16.83 -4.01
CA GLY A 482 11.36 -16.30 -3.97
C GLY A 482 11.44 -14.88 -3.39
N PHE A 483 10.46 -14.01 -3.67
CA PHE A 483 10.41 -12.67 -3.09
C PHE A 483 9.87 -12.59 -1.66
N VAL A 484 9.36 -13.67 -1.09
CA VAL A 484 8.80 -13.67 0.28
C VAL A 484 9.85 -13.28 1.33
N PRO A 485 11.09 -13.76 1.33
CA PRO A 485 12.10 -13.38 2.31
C PRO A 485 12.32 -11.86 2.36
N GLN A 486 12.53 -11.21 1.23
CA GLN A 486 12.70 -9.77 1.11
C GLN A 486 11.47 -9.01 1.66
N MET A 487 10.28 -9.49 1.33
CA MET A 487 9.03 -8.92 1.84
C MET A 487 8.90 -9.05 3.36
N LEU A 488 9.34 -10.16 3.95
CA LEU A 488 9.32 -10.37 5.40
C LEU A 488 10.27 -9.40 6.11
N VAL A 489 11.48 -9.18 5.56
CA VAL A 489 12.43 -8.19 6.08
C VAL A 489 11.81 -6.79 6.03
N LEU A 490 11.22 -6.40 4.91
CA LEU A 490 10.52 -5.12 4.77
C LEU A 490 9.38 -4.99 5.80
N PHE A 491 8.57 -6.04 6.00
CA PHE A 491 7.46 -6.01 6.95
C PHE A 491 7.92 -5.86 8.40
N ILE A 492 9.05 -6.46 8.80
CA ILE A 492 9.63 -6.28 10.14
C ILE A 492 10.02 -4.80 10.34
N LEU A 493 10.73 -4.21 9.39
CA LEU A 493 11.22 -2.84 9.49
C LEU A 493 10.05 -1.84 9.51
N LEU A 494 9.05 -2.03 8.63
CA LEU A 494 7.85 -1.19 8.61
C LEU A 494 7.01 -1.37 9.88
N ALA A 495 6.85 -2.59 10.40
CA ALA A 495 6.15 -2.84 11.65
C ALA A 495 6.87 -2.18 12.83
N PHE A 496 8.19 -2.13 12.81
CA PHE A 496 8.98 -1.40 13.80
C PHE A 496 8.70 0.10 13.75
N LEU A 497 8.79 0.73 12.57
CA LEU A 497 8.53 2.17 12.39
C LEU A 497 7.08 2.54 12.75
N GLU A 498 6.12 1.69 12.44
CA GLU A 498 4.72 1.87 12.80
C GLU A 498 4.53 1.77 14.31
N SER A 499 5.03 0.70 14.92
CA SER A 499 4.85 0.42 16.34
C SER A 499 5.58 1.41 17.23
N CYS A 500 6.77 1.89 16.86
CA CYS A 500 7.48 2.91 17.65
C CYS A 500 6.81 4.29 17.57
N GLY A 501 5.84 4.50 16.65
CA GLY A 501 5.11 5.76 16.50
C GLY A 501 5.76 6.76 15.55
N TYR A 502 6.81 6.37 14.80
CA TYR A 502 7.49 7.25 13.84
C TYR A 502 6.60 7.61 12.64
N MET A 503 5.86 6.64 12.11
CA MET A 503 4.99 6.84 10.93
C MET A 503 3.90 7.91 11.16
N ALA A 504 3.39 8.01 12.40
CA ALA A 504 2.43 9.04 12.77
C ALA A 504 2.99 10.47 12.61
N ARG A 505 4.27 10.67 12.97
CA ARG A 505 4.94 11.98 12.85
C ARG A 505 5.14 12.40 11.41
N ILE A 506 5.56 11.47 10.59
CA ILE A 506 5.76 11.74 9.16
C ILE A 506 4.44 12.05 8.47
N ALA A 507 3.39 11.30 8.77
CA ALA A 507 2.07 11.61 8.25
C ALA A 507 1.61 13.03 8.65
N PHE A 508 1.91 13.47 9.87
CA PHE A 508 1.64 14.83 10.33
C PHE A 508 2.42 15.89 9.54
N VAL A 509 3.71 15.69 9.32
CA VAL A 509 4.57 16.65 8.57
C VAL A 509 4.09 16.79 7.13
N LEU A 510 3.69 15.68 6.51
CA LEU A 510 3.30 15.63 5.11
C LEU A 510 1.83 15.97 4.85
N ASP A 511 0.99 15.98 5.87
CA ASP A 511 -0.45 16.28 5.72
C ASP A 511 -0.68 17.60 4.98
N ARG A 512 0.04 18.65 5.35
CA ARG A 512 -0.07 19.97 4.71
C ARG A 512 0.25 19.95 3.21
N VAL A 513 1.15 19.07 2.78
CA VAL A 513 1.53 18.92 1.36
C VAL A 513 0.45 18.15 0.62
N PHE A 514 0.02 17.01 1.16
CA PHE A 514 -0.95 16.13 0.52
C PHE A 514 -2.35 16.73 0.44
N ARG A 515 -2.77 17.49 1.44
CA ARG A 515 -4.04 18.22 1.39
C ARG A 515 -4.17 19.17 0.21
N LYS A 516 -3.08 19.83 -0.20
CA LYS A 516 -3.08 20.69 -1.40
C LYS A 516 -3.43 19.92 -2.67
N PHE A 517 -3.11 18.63 -2.71
CA PHE A 517 -3.41 17.74 -3.83
C PHE A 517 -4.72 16.97 -3.65
N GLY A 518 -5.47 17.23 -2.56
CA GLY A 518 -6.75 16.58 -2.30
C GLY A 518 -6.66 15.19 -1.67
N LEU A 519 -5.48 14.78 -1.22
CA LEU A 519 -5.22 13.55 -0.48
C LEU A 519 -4.99 13.89 1.01
N SER A 520 -5.38 13.00 1.92
CA SER A 520 -5.05 13.16 3.34
C SER A 520 -3.56 12.87 3.58
N GLY A 521 -2.96 13.43 4.63
CA GLY A 521 -1.58 13.14 4.99
C GLY A 521 -1.33 11.66 5.30
N LYS A 522 -2.37 10.93 5.73
CA LYS A 522 -2.31 9.47 5.93
C LYS A 522 -2.12 8.71 4.61
N SER A 523 -2.48 9.28 3.46
CA SER A 523 -2.31 8.68 2.13
C SER A 523 -0.85 8.49 1.74
N PHE A 524 0.05 9.28 2.33
CA PHE A 524 1.48 9.17 2.07
C PHE A 524 2.07 7.82 2.50
N ILE A 525 1.61 7.26 3.62
CA ILE A 525 2.09 5.98 4.14
C ILE A 525 1.86 4.82 3.14
N PRO A 526 0.64 4.59 2.64
CA PRO A 526 0.39 3.63 1.57
C PRO A 526 1.22 3.84 0.31
N ILE A 527 1.36 5.07 -0.15
CA ILE A 527 2.12 5.41 -1.36
C ILE A 527 3.59 5.06 -1.17
N LEU A 528 4.16 5.43 -0.02
CA LEU A 528 5.55 5.12 0.29
C LEU A 528 5.80 3.62 0.39
N ILE A 529 4.97 2.88 1.13
CA ILE A 529 5.08 1.42 1.21
C ILE A 529 4.95 0.80 -0.20
N GLY A 530 4.16 1.42 -1.06
CA GLY A 530 3.97 1.05 -2.46
C GLY A 530 5.24 1.09 -3.30
N THR A 531 6.26 1.89 -2.93
CA THR A 531 7.56 1.90 -3.63
C THR A 531 8.32 0.58 -3.45
N GLY A 532 8.16 -0.10 -2.33
CA GLY A 532 8.68 -1.45 -2.15
C GLY A 532 7.78 -2.48 -2.82
N CYS A 533 6.51 -2.54 -2.43
CA CYS A 533 5.53 -3.44 -3.04
C CYS A 533 4.11 -2.85 -2.95
N GLY A 534 3.37 -2.93 -4.07
CA GLY A 534 2.00 -2.41 -4.16
C GLY A 534 1.01 -3.10 -3.23
N VAL A 535 1.18 -4.40 -2.94
CA VAL A 535 0.25 -5.16 -2.08
C VAL A 535 0.19 -4.62 -0.65
N PRO A 536 1.30 -4.53 0.09
CA PRO A 536 1.29 -3.94 1.43
C PRO A 536 0.95 -2.44 1.39
N GLY A 537 1.34 -1.72 0.33
CA GLY A 537 0.95 -0.32 0.14
C GLY A 537 -0.57 -0.17 0.13
N ILE A 538 -1.28 -0.96 -0.68
CA ILE A 538 -2.74 -0.96 -0.72
C ILE A 538 -3.34 -1.37 0.64
N MET A 539 -2.80 -2.39 1.29
CA MET A 539 -3.28 -2.85 2.60
C MET A 539 -3.10 -1.79 3.70
N ALA A 540 -2.05 -0.98 3.63
CA ALA A 540 -1.80 0.11 4.57
C ALA A 540 -2.86 1.23 4.48
N SER A 541 -3.63 1.31 3.38
CA SER A 541 -4.74 2.26 3.24
C SER A 541 -5.84 2.09 4.31
N ARG A 542 -5.88 0.97 5.03
CA ARG A 542 -6.78 0.74 6.18
C ARG A 542 -6.60 1.74 7.30
N THR A 543 -5.43 2.36 7.39
CA THR A 543 -5.15 3.42 8.37
C THR A 543 -5.87 4.73 8.05
N ILE A 544 -6.46 4.84 6.87
CA ILE A 544 -7.22 6.00 6.43
C ILE A 544 -8.69 5.79 6.78
N GLU A 545 -9.19 6.61 7.68
CA GLU A 545 -10.54 6.51 8.25
C GLU A 545 -11.61 6.92 7.25
N ASN A 546 -11.35 7.99 6.49
CA ASN A 546 -12.29 8.47 5.48
C ASN A 546 -12.32 7.50 4.28
N ASP A 547 -13.48 6.92 4.00
CA ASP A 547 -13.68 5.92 2.94
C ASP A 547 -13.37 6.48 1.54
N ARG A 548 -13.66 7.76 1.30
CA ARG A 548 -13.36 8.45 0.05
C ARG A 548 -11.86 8.61 -0.17
N ASP A 549 -11.14 9.14 0.84
CA ASP A 549 -9.69 9.34 0.78
C ASP A 549 -8.96 8.01 0.69
N ARG A 550 -9.48 6.98 1.38
CA ARG A 550 -8.98 5.60 1.28
C ARG A 550 -9.09 5.06 -0.14
N LYS A 551 -10.25 5.20 -0.78
CA LYS A 551 -10.45 4.77 -2.18
C LYS A 551 -9.54 5.51 -3.15
N MET A 552 -9.41 6.83 -3.01
CA MET A 552 -8.49 7.63 -3.83
C MET A 552 -7.05 7.13 -3.67
N THR A 553 -6.62 6.90 -2.43
CA THR A 553 -5.29 6.38 -2.13
C THR A 553 -5.06 5.00 -2.75
N ILE A 554 -6.02 4.07 -2.64
CA ILE A 554 -5.93 2.74 -3.25
C ILE A 554 -5.75 2.85 -4.78
N ILE A 555 -6.47 3.74 -5.44
CA ILE A 555 -6.39 3.96 -6.89
C ILE A 555 -5.01 4.48 -7.31
N THR A 556 -4.40 5.35 -6.51
CA THR A 556 -3.18 6.08 -6.89
C THR A 556 -1.89 5.43 -6.38
N THR A 557 -1.95 4.60 -5.34
CA THR A 557 -0.75 4.02 -4.67
C THR A 557 0.14 3.22 -5.63
N THR A 558 -0.42 2.55 -6.63
CA THR A 558 0.32 1.67 -7.55
C THR A 558 0.94 2.37 -8.74
N PHE A 559 0.77 3.68 -8.88
CA PHE A 559 1.45 4.45 -9.94
C PHE A 559 2.95 4.62 -9.70
N ILE A 560 3.37 4.59 -8.44
CA ILE A 560 4.80 4.62 -8.13
C ILE A 560 5.46 3.29 -8.51
N PRO A 561 6.70 3.30 -9.05
CA PRO A 561 7.45 2.07 -9.28
C PRO A 561 7.62 1.28 -7.98
N CYS A 562 7.40 -0.03 -8.04
CA CYS A 562 7.71 -0.97 -6.97
C CYS A 562 8.94 -1.81 -7.36
N GLY A 563 9.51 -2.56 -6.42
CA GLY A 563 10.69 -3.40 -6.67
C GLY A 563 10.55 -4.31 -7.89
N ALA A 564 9.40 -4.95 -8.07
CA ALA A 564 9.09 -5.80 -9.24
C ALA A 564 9.05 -5.08 -10.60
N LYS A 565 8.99 -3.76 -10.62
CA LYS A 565 9.07 -2.95 -11.85
C LYS A 565 10.50 -2.51 -12.19
N THR A 566 11.42 -2.61 -11.24
CA THR A 566 12.79 -2.10 -11.41
C THR A 566 13.57 -2.84 -12.50
N PRO A 567 13.57 -4.20 -12.56
CA PRO A 567 14.25 -4.93 -13.63
C PRO A 567 13.72 -4.56 -15.01
N PHE A 568 12.42 -4.44 -15.16
CA PHE A 568 11.79 -4.00 -16.40
C PHE A 568 12.21 -2.57 -16.81
N ILE A 569 12.30 -1.64 -15.83
CA ILE A 569 12.77 -0.28 -16.10
C ILE A 569 14.25 -0.30 -16.53
N ALA A 570 15.08 -1.13 -15.91
CA ALA A 570 16.50 -1.30 -16.23
C ALA A 570 16.67 -1.91 -17.63
N MET A 571 15.92 -2.97 -17.95
CA MET A 571 15.95 -3.60 -19.29
C MET A 571 15.60 -2.62 -20.40
N ILE A 572 14.54 -1.82 -20.26
CA ILE A 572 14.18 -0.80 -21.27
C ILE A 572 15.24 0.32 -21.34
N ALA A 573 15.80 0.72 -20.20
CA ALA A 573 16.86 1.72 -20.17
C ALA A 573 18.15 1.21 -20.83
N GLY A 574 18.51 -0.06 -20.61
CA GLY A 574 19.64 -0.74 -21.23
C GLY A 574 19.45 -0.91 -22.73
N ALA A 575 18.43 -1.66 -23.13
CA ALA A 575 18.21 -2.06 -24.50
C ALA A 575 17.96 -0.89 -25.47
N ILE A 576 17.24 0.15 -25.04
CA ILE A 576 16.76 1.21 -25.94
C ILE A 576 17.51 2.54 -25.75
N PHE A 577 18.06 2.78 -24.56
CA PHE A 577 18.66 4.05 -24.17
C PHE A 577 20.11 3.95 -23.70
N GLY A 578 20.78 2.83 -23.98
CA GLY A 578 22.20 2.62 -23.66
C GLY A 578 22.51 2.78 -22.16
N GLY A 579 21.70 2.20 -21.28
CA GLY A 579 21.93 2.23 -19.83
C GLY A 579 21.66 3.58 -19.14
N SER A 580 20.94 4.51 -19.78
CA SER A 580 20.73 5.86 -19.27
C SER A 580 20.01 5.91 -17.92
N ALA A 581 20.70 6.28 -16.86
CA ALA A 581 20.16 6.49 -15.52
C ALA A 581 19.02 7.53 -15.47
N TRP A 582 18.97 8.45 -16.42
CA TRP A 582 17.88 9.43 -16.52
C TRP A 582 16.54 8.79 -16.85
N VAL A 583 16.51 7.74 -17.65
CA VAL A 583 15.28 7.01 -18.00
C VAL A 583 14.71 6.33 -16.76
N ALA A 584 15.55 5.63 -16.01
CA ALA A 584 15.14 4.98 -14.76
C ALA A 584 14.65 6.01 -13.72
N THR A 585 15.39 7.11 -13.55
CA THR A 585 15.00 8.19 -12.62
C THR A 585 13.68 8.84 -13.05
N SER A 586 13.48 9.08 -14.35
CA SER A 586 12.25 9.69 -14.88
C SER A 586 11.00 8.86 -14.59
N ALA A 587 11.11 7.53 -14.54
CA ALA A 587 9.98 6.64 -14.20
C ALA A 587 9.41 6.94 -12.81
N TYR A 588 10.27 7.21 -11.82
CA TYR A 588 9.81 7.61 -10.47
C TYR A 588 9.13 8.97 -10.48
N PHE A 589 9.67 9.96 -11.21
CA PHE A 589 9.05 11.28 -11.33
C PHE A 589 7.70 11.23 -12.05
N ILE A 590 7.56 10.40 -13.07
CA ILE A 590 6.28 10.16 -13.75
C ILE A 590 5.28 9.52 -12.80
N GLY A 591 5.68 8.52 -12.03
CA GLY A 591 4.84 7.91 -11.01
C GLY A 591 4.32 8.92 -9.98
N MET A 592 5.20 9.77 -9.45
CA MET A 592 4.81 10.85 -8.53
C MET A 592 3.88 11.87 -9.18
N ALA A 593 4.19 12.31 -10.40
CA ALA A 593 3.33 13.22 -11.15
C ALA A 593 1.94 12.61 -11.42
N ALA A 594 1.88 11.33 -11.76
CA ALA A 594 0.65 10.59 -11.97
C ALA A 594 -0.22 10.56 -10.70
N ILE A 595 0.37 10.35 -9.52
CA ILE A 595 -0.33 10.39 -8.22
C ILE A 595 -0.93 11.77 -7.99
N ILE A 596 -0.15 12.84 -8.17
CA ILE A 596 -0.59 14.22 -7.95
C ILE A 596 -1.71 14.61 -8.92
N ILE A 597 -1.50 14.36 -10.21
CA ILE A 597 -2.49 14.68 -11.25
C ILE A 597 -3.79 13.91 -11.01
N SER A 598 -3.70 12.60 -10.76
CA SER A 598 -4.87 11.77 -10.47
C SER A 598 -5.57 12.19 -9.18
N GLY A 599 -4.83 12.53 -8.11
CA GLY A 599 -5.41 13.04 -6.87
C GLY A 599 -6.25 14.30 -7.10
N ILE A 600 -5.70 15.28 -7.82
CA ILE A 600 -6.41 16.53 -8.17
C ILE A 600 -7.61 16.26 -9.09
N MET A 601 -7.45 15.40 -10.10
CA MET A 601 -8.53 15.06 -11.02
C MET A 601 -9.69 14.34 -10.32
N LEU A 602 -9.39 13.32 -9.52
CA LEU A 602 -10.39 12.54 -8.78
C LEU A 602 -11.15 13.43 -7.78
N LYS A 603 -10.44 14.27 -7.01
CA LYS A 603 -11.08 15.21 -6.07
C LYS A 603 -12.15 16.08 -6.73
N LYS A 604 -11.95 16.46 -8.00
CA LYS A 604 -12.88 17.33 -8.75
C LYS A 604 -14.07 16.60 -9.38
N THR A 605 -14.13 15.28 -9.22
CA THR A 605 -15.27 14.48 -9.66
C THR A 605 -16.35 14.42 -8.57
N LYS A 606 -17.62 14.30 -8.96
CA LYS A 606 -18.75 14.17 -8.00
C LYS A 606 -18.60 12.98 -7.05
N MET A 607 -17.87 11.93 -7.45
CA MET A 607 -17.67 10.70 -6.66
C MET A 607 -16.71 10.91 -5.48
N PHE A 608 -15.79 11.84 -5.60
CA PHE A 608 -14.72 12.10 -4.63
C PHE A 608 -14.71 13.58 -4.17
N ALA A 609 -15.75 14.35 -4.47
CA ALA A 609 -15.88 15.71 -4.03
C ALA A 609 -16.06 15.78 -2.50
N GLY A 610 -15.47 16.79 -1.87
CA GLY A 610 -15.50 17.06 -0.43
C GLY A 610 -14.10 17.35 0.12
N ASP A 611 -14.03 17.92 1.31
CA ASP A 611 -12.75 18.25 1.93
C ASP A 611 -12.09 17.00 2.52
N PRO A 612 -10.74 16.89 2.44
CA PRO A 612 -10.02 15.81 3.10
C PRO A 612 -10.26 15.91 4.61
N ALA A 613 -10.49 14.76 5.25
CA ALA A 613 -10.70 14.72 6.69
C ALA A 613 -9.56 15.43 7.43
N PRO A 614 -9.86 16.25 8.45
CA PRO A 614 -8.82 16.91 9.23
C PRO A 614 -7.91 15.84 9.85
N PHE A 615 -6.61 16.11 9.81
CA PHE A 615 -5.62 15.20 10.38
C PHE A 615 -5.64 15.28 11.90
N VAL A 616 -6.56 14.55 12.51
CA VAL A 616 -6.62 14.36 13.96
C VAL A 616 -5.96 13.02 14.29
N MET A 617 -4.65 13.02 14.46
CA MET A 617 -3.92 11.81 14.87
C MET A 617 -3.09 12.11 16.12
N GLU A 618 -3.19 11.23 17.14
CA GLU A 618 -2.25 11.26 18.26
C GLU A 618 -0.85 11.02 17.75
N LEU A 619 0.08 11.81 18.27
CA LEU A 619 1.47 11.44 18.27
C LEU A 619 1.71 10.57 19.52
N PRO A 620 1.58 9.22 19.41
CA PRO A 620 1.77 8.36 20.59
C PRO A 620 3.20 8.55 21.12
N ALA A 621 3.39 8.45 22.42
CA ALA A 621 4.75 8.50 22.97
C ALA A 621 5.62 7.42 22.32
N TYR A 622 6.88 7.74 22.02
CA TYR A 622 7.81 6.73 21.50
C TYR A 622 7.97 5.58 22.49
N HIS A 623 7.82 4.38 22.02
CA HIS A 623 8.06 3.16 22.79
C HIS A 623 8.75 2.12 21.93
N MET A 624 9.58 1.31 22.54
CA MET A 624 10.19 0.18 21.84
C MET A 624 9.18 -0.95 21.76
N PRO A 625 8.86 -1.42 20.56
CA PRO A 625 7.99 -2.57 20.38
C PRO A 625 8.66 -3.86 20.89
N THR A 626 7.86 -4.78 21.37
CA THR A 626 8.37 -6.11 21.74
C THR A 626 8.65 -6.93 20.47
N VAL A 627 9.72 -7.70 20.47
CA VAL A 627 10.13 -8.54 19.35
C VAL A 627 9.01 -9.50 18.92
N ILE A 628 8.30 -10.07 19.89
CA ILE A 628 7.18 -10.98 19.64
C ILE A 628 6.06 -10.30 18.83
N ASN A 629 5.74 -9.04 19.14
CA ASN A 629 4.71 -8.29 18.42
C ASN A 629 5.16 -7.96 16.98
N LEU A 630 6.44 -7.67 16.78
CA LEU A 630 7.02 -7.44 15.45
C LEU A 630 6.95 -8.70 14.60
N LEU A 631 7.43 -9.83 15.12
CA LEU A 631 7.41 -11.11 14.42
C LEU A 631 5.99 -11.57 14.12
N ARG A 632 5.07 -11.36 15.04
CA ARG A 632 3.65 -11.68 14.80
C ARG A 632 3.05 -10.81 13.69
N SER A 633 3.29 -9.51 13.72
CA SER A 633 2.81 -8.58 12.67
C SER A 633 3.42 -8.91 11.29
N MET A 634 4.71 -9.24 11.25
CA MET A 634 5.39 -9.72 10.05
C MET A 634 4.73 -10.99 9.52
N TRP A 635 4.55 -12.01 10.37
CA TRP A 635 4.00 -13.29 9.97
C TRP A 635 2.54 -13.19 9.50
N GLU A 636 1.69 -12.42 10.18
CA GLU A 636 0.30 -12.20 9.76
C GLU A 636 0.20 -11.55 8.38
N ARG A 637 1.08 -10.59 8.08
CA ARG A 637 1.17 -9.94 6.77
C ARG A 637 1.76 -10.88 5.71
N GLY A 638 2.86 -11.55 6.01
CA GLY A 638 3.53 -12.51 5.14
C GLY A 638 2.64 -13.71 4.81
N TRP A 639 1.99 -14.33 5.80
CA TRP A 639 1.08 -15.45 5.58
C TRP A 639 -0.14 -15.06 4.73
N SER A 640 -0.66 -13.85 4.94
CA SER A 640 -1.74 -13.33 4.09
C SER A 640 -1.31 -13.16 2.64
N PHE A 641 -0.04 -12.82 2.38
CA PHE A 641 0.55 -12.75 1.04
C PHE A 641 0.72 -14.14 0.44
N ILE A 642 1.41 -15.05 1.13
CA ILE A 642 1.66 -16.43 0.68
C ILE A 642 0.36 -17.16 0.32
N LYS A 643 -0.66 -17.09 1.19
CA LYS A 643 -1.95 -17.73 0.93
C LYS A 643 -2.64 -17.23 -0.34
N LYS A 644 -2.50 -15.94 -0.67
CA LYS A 644 -3.09 -15.36 -1.88
C LYS A 644 -2.25 -15.64 -3.13
N ALA A 645 -0.93 -15.57 -2.98
CA ALA A 645 -0.01 -15.92 -4.04
C ALA A 645 -0.23 -17.38 -4.48
N GLY A 646 -0.29 -18.31 -3.54
CA GLY A 646 -0.50 -19.73 -3.81
C GLY A 646 -1.85 -20.12 -4.42
N THR A 647 -2.81 -19.20 -4.57
CA THR A 647 -4.10 -19.52 -5.22
C THR A 647 -4.30 -18.80 -6.54
N ILE A 648 -4.26 -17.48 -6.53
CA ILE A 648 -4.57 -16.67 -7.74
C ILE A 648 -3.40 -16.73 -8.73
N ILE A 649 -2.18 -16.63 -8.23
CA ILE A 649 -1.00 -16.61 -9.09
C ILE A 649 -0.78 -17.99 -9.70
N LEU A 650 -0.85 -19.06 -8.89
CA LEU A 650 -0.76 -20.42 -9.41
C LEU A 650 -1.73 -20.69 -10.55
N LEU A 651 -3.02 -20.30 -10.40
CA LEU A 651 -3.99 -20.48 -11.48
C LEU A 651 -3.63 -19.66 -12.72
N SER A 652 -3.08 -18.46 -12.52
CA SER A 652 -2.68 -17.57 -13.61
C SER A 652 -1.44 -18.06 -14.33
N THR A 653 -0.44 -18.59 -13.62
CA THR A 653 0.77 -19.13 -14.25
C THR A 653 0.48 -20.39 -15.06
N ILE A 654 -0.36 -21.29 -14.55
CA ILE A 654 -0.84 -22.45 -15.32
C ILE A 654 -1.56 -22.00 -16.59
N LEU A 655 -2.41 -20.97 -16.52
CA LEU A 655 -3.13 -20.47 -17.70
C LEU A 655 -2.16 -19.84 -18.71
N VAL A 656 -1.19 -19.06 -18.25
CA VAL A 656 -0.18 -18.43 -19.12
C VAL A 656 0.69 -19.51 -19.74
N TRP A 657 1.23 -20.44 -18.97
CA TRP A 657 2.00 -21.56 -19.48
C TRP A 657 1.22 -22.31 -20.58
N PHE A 658 -0.03 -22.72 -20.30
CA PHE A 658 -0.85 -23.41 -21.29
C PHE A 658 -1.04 -22.59 -22.58
N THR A 659 -1.28 -21.29 -22.48
CA THR A 659 -1.48 -20.44 -23.65
C THR A 659 -0.19 -20.10 -24.40
N THR A 660 0.98 -20.24 -23.75
CA THR A 660 2.30 -20.05 -24.35
C THR A 660 2.77 -21.29 -25.11
N TYR A 661 2.66 -22.46 -24.47
CA TYR A 661 3.22 -23.70 -25.02
C TYR A 661 2.23 -24.53 -25.85
N PHE A 662 0.97 -24.10 -26.00
CA PHE A 662 0.02 -24.75 -26.88
C PHE A 662 -0.47 -23.82 -27.98
N GLY A 663 -0.57 -24.36 -29.20
CA GLY A 663 -0.99 -23.62 -30.39
C GLY A 663 -1.44 -24.49 -31.54
N PHE A 664 -1.62 -23.86 -32.68
CA PHE A 664 -2.03 -24.53 -33.90
C PHE A 664 -0.93 -24.44 -34.97
N VAL A 665 -0.27 -25.57 -35.24
CA VAL A 665 0.71 -25.71 -36.34
C VAL A 665 0.10 -26.60 -37.41
N ASP A 666 0.05 -26.13 -38.64
CA ASP A 666 -0.53 -26.83 -39.80
C ASP A 666 -1.98 -27.33 -39.59
N GLY A 667 -2.75 -26.61 -38.74
CA GLY A 667 -4.13 -26.97 -38.43
C GLY A 667 -4.32 -28.04 -37.34
N ALA A 668 -3.24 -28.58 -36.80
CA ALA A 668 -3.25 -29.51 -35.66
C ALA A 668 -2.96 -28.75 -34.35
N PHE A 669 -3.69 -29.06 -33.30
CA PHE A 669 -3.43 -28.55 -31.98
C PHE A 669 -2.32 -29.40 -31.32
N THR A 670 -1.19 -28.78 -31.06
CA THR A 670 0.00 -29.45 -30.52
C THR A 670 0.71 -28.61 -29.44
N MET A 671 1.55 -29.25 -28.66
CA MET A 671 2.53 -28.58 -27.83
C MET A 671 3.63 -28.02 -28.75
N LEU A 672 4.03 -26.78 -28.47
CA LEU A 672 4.97 -26.02 -29.28
C LEU A 672 6.36 -26.13 -28.68
N THR A 673 7.36 -26.18 -29.51
CA THR A 673 8.76 -25.95 -29.18
C THR A 673 9.05 -24.44 -29.11
N GLU A 674 10.17 -24.04 -28.57
CA GLU A 674 10.54 -22.62 -28.41
C GLU A 674 10.53 -21.88 -29.74
N ASP A 675 10.98 -22.48 -30.84
CA ASP A 675 10.96 -21.93 -32.19
C ASP A 675 9.54 -21.69 -32.73
N GLN A 676 8.53 -22.33 -32.14
CA GLN A 676 7.14 -22.31 -32.61
C GLN A 676 6.22 -21.41 -31.75
N ILE A 677 6.75 -20.68 -30.80
CA ILE A 677 5.99 -19.80 -29.88
C ILE A 677 5.12 -18.79 -30.64
N ASP A 678 5.50 -18.40 -31.84
CA ASP A 678 4.76 -17.54 -32.74
C ASP A 678 3.35 -18.07 -33.12
N TYR A 679 3.15 -19.37 -33.02
CA TYR A 679 1.89 -20.08 -33.32
C TYR A 679 1.07 -20.33 -32.03
N SER A 680 1.54 -19.86 -30.89
CA SER A 680 0.87 -20.04 -29.60
C SER A 680 -0.50 -19.36 -29.53
N ILE A 681 -1.36 -19.87 -28.65
CA ILE A 681 -2.64 -19.23 -28.34
C ILE A 681 -2.38 -17.81 -27.86
N LEU A 682 -1.35 -17.62 -27.01
CA LEU A 682 -0.99 -16.31 -26.46
C LEU A 682 -0.53 -15.34 -27.55
N ALA A 683 0.30 -15.79 -28.49
CA ALA A 683 0.72 -15.01 -29.65
C ALA A 683 -0.50 -14.65 -30.55
N THR A 684 -1.42 -15.59 -30.74
CA THR A 684 -2.66 -15.34 -31.52
C THR A 684 -3.52 -14.27 -30.84
N ILE A 685 -3.68 -14.33 -29.50
CA ILE A 685 -4.39 -13.31 -28.74
C ILE A 685 -3.64 -11.97 -28.83
N GLY A 686 -2.31 -11.99 -28.67
CA GLY A 686 -1.46 -10.83 -28.81
C GLY A 686 -1.63 -10.14 -30.17
N LYS A 687 -1.54 -10.90 -31.25
CA LYS A 687 -1.78 -10.41 -32.65
C LYS A 687 -3.19 -9.83 -32.83
N ALA A 688 -4.21 -10.43 -32.21
CA ALA A 688 -5.60 -9.97 -32.32
C ALA A 688 -5.86 -8.62 -31.61
N ILE A 689 -5.11 -8.29 -30.55
CA ILE A 689 -5.32 -7.07 -29.75
C ILE A 689 -4.20 -6.03 -29.89
N SER A 690 -3.08 -6.35 -30.53
CA SER A 690 -1.90 -5.46 -30.68
C SER A 690 -2.25 -4.11 -31.33
N TRP A 691 -3.26 -4.10 -32.22
CA TRP A 691 -3.74 -2.88 -32.89
C TRP A 691 -4.22 -1.80 -31.90
N ILE A 692 -4.65 -2.18 -30.69
CA ILE A 692 -5.06 -1.25 -29.65
C ILE A 692 -3.87 -0.39 -29.19
N PHE A 693 -2.65 -0.96 -29.22
CA PHE A 693 -1.43 -0.31 -28.79
C PHE A 693 -0.66 0.38 -29.92
N ALA A 694 -1.09 0.18 -31.18
CA ALA A 694 -0.50 0.86 -32.33
C ALA A 694 -0.47 2.40 -32.20
N PRO A 695 -1.50 3.09 -31.64
CA PRO A 695 -1.44 4.53 -31.37
C PRO A 695 -0.40 4.97 -30.34
N LEU A 696 0.10 4.03 -29.53
CA LEU A 696 1.15 4.24 -28.53
C LEU A 696 2.56 3.96 -29.07
N GLY A 697 2.66 3.46 -30.33
CA GLY A 697 3.91 3.21 -31.02
C GLY A 697 4.49 1.81 -30.90
N TRP A 698 3.84 0.90 -30.18
CA TRP A 698 4.27 -0.48 -29.97
C TRP A 698 3.15 -1.50 -30.22
N GLY A 699 2.57 -1.41 -31.41
CA GLY A 699 1.50 -2.31 -31.88
C GLY A 699 2.00 -3.69 -32.33
N ASN A 700 3.16 -4.15 -31.90
CA ASN A 700 3.67 -5.49 -32.13
C ASN A 700 3.07 -6.48 -31.11
N TRP A 701 2.98 -7.75 -31.49
CA TRP A 701 2.36 -8.75 -30.64
C TRP A 701 3.23 -9.12 -29.43
N GLN A 702 4.55 -9.10 -29.57
CA GLN A 702 5.51 -9.40 -28.50
C GLN A 702 5.34 -8.44 -27.32
N ALA A 703 5.41 -7.13 -27.56
CA ALA A 703 5.20 -6.12 -26.52
C ALA A 703 3.80 -6.22 -25.90
N THR A 704 2.80 -6.56 -26.72
CA THR A 704 1.43 -6.77 -26.25
C THR A 704 1.32 -7.96 -25.30
N VAL A 705 1.93 -9.08 -25.63
CA VAL A 705 2.00 -10.28 -24.80
C VAL A 705 2.76 -9.99 -23.52
N ALA A 706 3.93 -9.36 -23.59
CA ALA A 706 4.70 -8.97 -22.42
C ALA A 706 3.90 -8.05 -21.46
N SER A 707 3.09 -7.13 -21.99
CA SER A 707 2.19 -6.32 -21.17
C SER A 707 1.09 -7.16 -20.48
N ILE A 708 0.60 -8.22 -21.12
CA ILE A 708 -0.43 -9.11 -20.56
C ILE A 708 0.18 -10.01 -19.48
N THR A 709 1.32 -10.64 -19.75
CA THR A 709 2.03 -11.47 -18.76
C THR A 709 2.46 -10.63 -17.55
N GLY A 710 2.84 -9.38 -17.77
CA GLY A 710 3.11 -8.41 -16.72
C GLY A 710 1.91 -8.03 -15.82
N LEU A 711 0.68 -8.45 -16.15
CA LEU A 711 -0.45 -8.36 -15.22
C LEU A 711 -0.44 -9.49 -14.18
N VAL A 712 0.15 -10.63 -14.51
CA VAL A 712 0.33 -11.74 -13.55
C VAL A 712 1.35 -11.32 -12.50
N ALA A 713 2.56 -11.01 -12.94
CA ALA A 713 3.64 -10.47 -12.13
C ALA A 713 4.46 -9.50 -13.01
N LYS A 714 4.91 -8.37 -12.45
CA LYS A 714 5.56 -7.33 -13.27
C LYS A 714 6.96 -7.73 -13.75
N GLU A 715 7.64 -8.56 -13.00
CA GLU A 715 8.89 -9.19 -13.37
C GLU A 715 8.77 -10.09 -14.62
N ASN A 716 7.63 -10.73 -14.82
CA ASN A 716 7.38 -11.56 -16.00
C ASN A 716 7.47 -10.79 -17.33
N ILE A 717 7.42 -9.46 -17.30
CA ILE A 717 7.66 -8.66 -18.50
C ILE A 717 9.08 -8.92 -19.03
N VAL A 718 10.07 -8.94 -18.14
CA VAL A 718 11.49 -9.16 -18.49
C VAL A 718 11.67 -10.56 -19.08
N GLY A 719 11.23 -11.60 -18.37
CA GLY A 719 11.33 -12.97 -18.86
C GLY A 719 10.59 -13.17 -20.20
N THR A 720 9.37 -12.61 -20.35
CA THR A 720 8.64 -12.71 -21.61
C THR A 720 9.35 -11.99 -22.75
N LEU A 721 9.91 -10.79 -22.52
CA LEU A 721 10.69 -10.08 -23.53
C LEU A 721 12.00 -10.81 -23.84
N GLY A 722 12.67 -11.39 -22.83
CA GLY A 722 13.84 -12.23 -23.01
C GLY A 722 13.60 -13.39 -23.95
N ILE A 723 12.56 -14.19 -23.70
CA ILE A 723 12.17 -15.32 -24.57
C ILE A 723 11.77 -14.85 -25.98
N LEU A 724 10.93 -13.81 -26.09
CA LEU A 724 10.36 -13.40 -27.36
C LEU A 724 11.32 -12.59 -28.26
N TYR A 725 12.37 -12.02 -27.69
CA TYR A 725 13.42 -11.31 -28.45
C TYR A 725 14.78 -12.04 -28.40
N GLY A 726 14.90 -13.12 -27.61
CA GLY A 726 16.08 -13.98 -27.60
C GLY A 726 16.09 -15.02 -28.74
N ALA A 727 14.94 -15.36 -29.29
CA ALA A 727 14.82 -16.27 -30.44
C ALA A 727 15.18 -15.54 -31.73
N GLY A 728 16.42 -15.57 -32.16
CA GLY A 728 16.91 -14.96 -33.42
C GLY A 728 18.40 -14.68 -33.39
N ASP A 729 18.91 -14.22 -34.56
CA ASP A 729 20.32 -13.80 -34.64
C ASP A 729 20.55 -12.51 -33.84
N GLY A 730 21.37 -12.51 -32.83
CA GLY A 730 21.74 -11.36 -31.98
C GLY A 730 21.15 -11.40 -30.60
N THR A 731 21.67 -10.52 -29.73
CA THR A 731 21.24 -10.49 -28.32
C THR A 731 19.84 -9.91 -28.13
N VAL A 732 19.21 -10.21 -27.01
CA VAL A 732 17.86 -9.69 -26.62
C VAL A 732 17.81 -8.16 -26.76
N TYR A 733 18.88 -7.48 -26.35
CA TYR A 733 18.95 -6.01 -26.38
C TYR A 733 19.03 -5.47 -27.81
N GLN A 734 19.83 -6.08 -28.67
CA GLN A 734 19.93 -5.71 -30.08
C GLN A 734 18.60 -5.90 -30.80
N ASN A 735 17.94 -7.05 -30.60
CA ASN A 735 16.66 -7.35 -31.18
C ASN A 735 15.54 -6.40 -30.68
N MET A 736 15.57 -6.02 -29.40
CA MET A 736 14.67 -5.00 -28.87
C MET A 736 14.95 -3.62 -29.45
N ALA A 737 16.22 -3.21 -29.59
CA ALA A 737 16.61 -1.92 -30.17
C ALA A 737 16.13 -1.77 -31.63
N GLN A 738 16.14 -2.86 -32.40
CA GLN A 738 15.62 -2.88 -33.78
C GLN A 738 14.10 -2.74 -33.85
N ASN A 739 13.38 -3.29 -32.87
CA ASN A 739 11.92 -3.33 -32.84
C ASN A 739 11.27 -2.11 -32.14
N PHE A 740 12.00 -1.40 -31.30
CA PHE A 740 11.50 -0.22 -30.59
C PHE A 740 12.25 1.06 -31.00
N ILE A 741 11.52 2.03 -31.50
CA ILE A 741 12.05 3.41 -31.57
C ILE A 741 12.13 3.96 -30.15
N PRO A 742 13.13 4.78 -29.76
CA PRO A 742 13.27 5.28 -28.38
C PRO A 742 12.00 5.88 -27.78
N ILE A 743 11.21 6.59 -28.56
CA ILE A 743 9.95 7.17 -28.13
C ILE A 743 8.88 6.07 -27.86
N SER A 744 8.86 5.02 -28.70
CA SER A 744 7.91 3.92 -28.50
C SER A 744 8.29 3.07 -27.28
N GLY A 745 9.59 2.82 -27.07
CA GLY A 745 10.08 2.15 -25.87
C GLY A 745 9.77 2.92 -24.60
N TYR A 746 9.92 4.24 -24.62
CA TYR A 746 9.54 5.08 -23.47
C TYR A 746 8.02 5.09 -23.22
N SER A 747 7.22 5.10 -24.29
CA SER A 747 5.76 4.97 -24.19
C SER A 747 5.36 3.61 -23.60
N PHE A 748 6.02 2.52 -24.00
CA PHE A 748 5.83 1.18 -23.47
C PHE A 748 6.18 1.10 -21.98
N LEU A 749 7.32 1.69 -21.60
CA LEU A 749 7.74 1.80 -20.20
C LEU A 749 6.66 2.51 -19.36
N VAL A 750 6.21 3.69 -19.79
CA VAL A 750 5.25 4.49 -19.02
C VAL A 750 3.88 3.81 -18.95
N PHE A 751 3.45 3.14 -20.02
CA PHE A 751 2.21 2.37 -19.99
C PHE A 751 2.27 1.27 -18.93
N ASN A 752 3.30 0.43 -18.94
CA ASN A 752 3.47 -0.68 -18.01
C ASN A 752 3.74 -0.22 -16.57
N LEU A 753 4.31 0.97 -16.40
CA LEU A 753 4.48 1.62 -15.12
C LEU A 753 3.15 2.00 -14.47
N LEU A 754 2.24 2.63 -15.25
CA LEU A 754 1.01 3.26 -14.75
C LEU A 754 -0.24 2.38 -14.90
N CYS A 755 -0.23 1.34 -15.75
CA CYS A 755 -1.37 0.46 -15.96
C CYS A 755 -1.73 -0.35 -14.69
N ALA A 756 -2.76 -1.18 -14.80
CA ALA A 756 -3.17 -2.05 -13.70
C ALA A 756 -1.97 -2.81 -13.11
N PRO A 757 -1.86 -2.90 -11.78
CA PRO A 757 -0.78 -3.60 -11.12
C PRO A 757 -0.92 -5.13 -11.28
N CYS A 758 0.05 -5.90 -10.77
CA CYS A 758 0.01 -7.36 -10.78
C CYS A 758 -1.26 -7.92 -10.11
N PHE A 759 -1.62 -9.16 -10.41
CA PHE A 759 -2.83 -9.81 -9.90
C PHE A 759 -2.88 -9.85 -8.37
N ALA A 760 -1.74 -10.00 -7.70
CA ALA A 760 -1.66 -9.92 -6.25
C ALA A 760 -2.14 -8.56 -5.72
N ALA A 761 -1.71 -7.47 -6.35
CA ALA A 761 -2.12 -6.12 -5.99
C ALA A 761 -3.59 -5.84 -6.40
N MET A 762 -4.05 -6.34 -7.55
CA MET A 762 -5.47 -6.28 -7.92
C MET A 762 -6.35 -7.02 -6.90
N GLY A 763 -5.89 -8.16 -6.39
CA GLY A 763 -6.52 -8.90 -5.30
C GLY A 763 -6.59 -8.08 -4.00
N ALA A 764 -5.54 -7.32 -3.69
CA ALA A 764 -5.53 -6.39 -2.57
C ALA A 764 -6.52 -5.22 -2.79
N ILE A 765 -6.56 -4.63 -4.00
CA ILE A 765 -7.57 -3.61 -4.37
C ILE A 765 -8.98 -4.15 -4.17
N LYS A 766 -9.29 -5.34 -4.67
CA LYS A 766 -10.60 -5.99 -4.51
C LYS A 766 -10.99 -6.14 -3.04
N ARG A 767 -10.05 -6.55 -2.21
CA ARG A 767 -10.29 -6.75 -0.78
C ARG A 767 -10.51 -5.42 -0.04
N GLU A 768 -9.67 -4.41 -0.28
CA GLU A 768 -9.75 -3.13 0.43
C GLU A 768 -10.91 -2.25 -0.07
N MET A 769 -11.29 -2.36 -1.35
CA MET A 769 -12.49 -1.71 -1.89
C MET A 769 -13.79 -2.37 -1.43
N ASN A 770 -13.76 -3.66 -1.10
CA ASN A 770 -14.90 -4.48 -0.69
C ASN A 770 -16.18 -4.29 -1.56
N ASN A 771 -15.98 -3.91 -2.82
CA ASN A 771 -17.08 -3.65 -3.77
C ASN A 771 -16.58 -3.87 -5.20
N ALA A 772 -17.25 -4.76 -5.95
CA ALA A 772 -16.84 -5.12 -7.32
C ALA A 772 -16.87 -3.92 -8.29
N LYS A 773 -17.84 -3.01 -8.15
CA LYS A 773 -17.93 -1.81 -9.01
C LYS A 773 -16.76 -0.86 -8.77
N TRP A 774 -16.38 -0.64 -7.52
CA TRP A 774 -15.25 0.20 -7.17
C TRP A 774 -13.92 -0.44 -7.57
N THR A 775 -13.81 -1.76 -7.47
CA THR A 775 -12.63 -2.52 -7.95
C THR A 775 -12.48 -2.36 -9.47
N ALA A 776 -13.54 -2.59 -10.23
CA ALA A 776 -13.54 -2.44 -11.68
C ALA A 776 -13.23 -0.99 -12.09
N PHE A 777 -13.78 0.00 -11.38
CA PHE A 777 -13.48 1.42 -11.60
C PHE A 777 -12.00 1.72 -11.35
N ALA A 778 -11.41 1.22 -10.26
CA ALA A 778 -10.01 1.46 -9.92
C ALA A 778 -9.07 0.90 -11.01
N ILE A 779 -9.26 -0.36 -11.39
CA ILE A 779 -8.46 -1.03 -12.43
C ILE A 779 -8.66 -0.35 -13.80
N GLY A 780 -9.90 -0.08 -14.17
CA GLY A 780 -10.23 0.60 -15.43
C GLY A 780 -9.64 2.02 -15.49
N TYR A 781 -9.71 2.77 -14.39
CA TYR A 781 -9.10 4.09 -14.30
C TYR A 781 -7.58 4.05 -14.51
N GLN A 782 -6.90 3.11 -13.87
CA GLN A 782 -5.44 2.94 -14.02
C GLN A 782 -5.06 2.62 -15.46
N CYS A 783 -5.76 1.69 -16.12
CA CYS A 783 -5.50 1.35 -17.52
C CYS A 783 -5.75 2.52 -18.47
N VAL A 784 -6.88 3.22 -18.30
CA VAL A 784 -7.23 4.37 -19.16
C VAL A 784 -6.26 5.53 -18.95
N PHE A 785 -5.89 5.81 -17.72
CA PHE A 785 -4.93 6.86 -17.39
C PHE A 785 -3.54 6.53 -17.96
N ALA A 786 -3.06 5.30 -17.79
CA ALA A 786 -1.80 4.83 -18.36
C ALA A 786 -1.79 4.97 -19.89
N TYR A 787 -2.86 4.53 -20.56
CA TYR A 787 -3.02 4.65 -22.00
C TYR A 787 -2.99 6.12 -22.47
N ALA A 788 -3.70 6.98 -21.75
CA ALA A 788 -3.77 8.41 -22.08
C ALA A 788 -2.39 9.09 -21.96
N ILE A 789 -1.63 8.79 -20.90
CA ILE A 789 -0.29 9.37 -20.71
C ILE A 789 0.70 8.82 -21.73
N ALA A 790 0.71 7.50 -21.98
CA ALA A 790 1.57 6.87 -22.97
C ALA A 790 1.29 7.40 -24.40
N LEU A 791 0.01 7.59 -24.75
CA LEU A 791 -0.40 8.21 -26.01
C LEU A 791 0.17 9.63 -26.15
N VAL A 792 0.05 10.45 -25.12
CA VAL A 792 0.59 11.82 -25.11
C VAL A 792 2.09 11.81 -25.33
N ILE A 793 2.81 10.95 -24.62
CA ILE A 793 4.26 10.83 -24.71
C ILE A 793 4.69 10.45 -26.13
N TYR A 794 4.07 9.42 -26.70
CA TYR A 794 4.40 8.95 -28.06
C TYR A 794 4.10 10.01 -29.12
N GLN A 795 2.89 10.56 -29.14
CA GLN A 795 2.46 11.50 -30.19
C GLN A 795 3.19 12.84 -30.09
N ILE A 796 3.54 13.31 -28.91
CA ILE A 796 4.38 14.51 -28.75
C ILE A 796 5.83 14.20 -29.14
N GLY A 797 6.33 13.02 -28.78
CA GLY A 797 7.65 12.56 -29.19
C GLY A 797 7.79 12.54 -30.72
N LEU A 798 6.80 11.98 -31.43
CA LEU A 798 6.77 12.00 -32.89
C LEU A 798 6.75 13.42 -33.47
N LEU A 799 6.03 14.34 -32.84
CA LEU A 799 6.04 15.75 -33.28
C LEU A 799 7.43 16.38 -33.18
N VAL A 800 8.19 16.04 -32.12
CA VAL A 800 9.56 16.54 -31.90
C VAL A 800 10.55 15.95 -32.90
N THR A 801 10.37 14.68 -33.29
CA THR A 801 11.22 13.99 -34.28
C THR A 801 10.84 14.26 -35.73
N GLY A 802 9.78 15.06 -35.98
CA GLY A 802 9.35 15.46 -37.32
C GLY A 802 8.45 14.45 -38.06
N SER A 803 8.09 13.33 -37.41
CA SER A 803 7.16 12.33 -37.96
C SER A 803 5.77 12.56 -37.36
N VAL A 804 4.85 13.19 -38.12
CA VAL A 804 3.55 13.59 -37.56
C VAL A 804 2.43 12.62 -37.94
N ASN A 805 1.82 11.97 -36.95
CA ASN A 805 0.52 11.30 -37.12
C ASN A 805 -0.60 12.28 -36.70
N VAL A 806 -1.24 12.91 -37.68
CA VAL A 806 -2.24 13.97 -37.46
C VAL A 806 -3.39 13.50 -36.58
N ILE A 807 -3.90 12.27 -36.80
CA ILE A 807 -5.02 11.72 -36.02
C ILE A 807 -4.59 11.48 -34.58
N GLY A 808 -3.46 10.84 -34.37
CA GLY A 808 -2.92 10.58 -33.03
C GLY A 808 -2.60 11.86 -32.27
N LEU A 809 -2.06 12.88 -32.94
CA LEU A 809 -1.76 14.19 -32.36
C LEU A 809 -3.03 14.92 -31.89
N ILE A 810 -4.13 14.86 -32.66
CA ILE A 810 -5.42 15.42 -32.25
C ILE A 810 -5.92 14.77 -30.96
N PHE A 811 -5.84 13.44 -30.86
CA PHE A 811 -6.23 12.74 -29.63
C PHE A 811 -5.31 13.10 -28.44
N ALA A 812 -4.00 13.19 -28.66
CA ALA A 812 -3.06 13.61 -27.62
C ALA A 812 -3.36 15.02 -27.11
N ILE A 813 -3.61 15.98 -28.01
CA ILE A 813 -4.00 17.35 -27.66
C ILE A 813 -5.33 17.36 -26.88
N ALA A 814 -6.30 16.54 -27.30
CA ALA A 814 -7.58 16.43 -26.59
C ALA A 814 -7.40 15.90 -25.17
N VAL A 815 -6.53 14.89 -24.97
CA VAL A 815 -6.18 14.36 -23.65
C VAL A 815 -5.50 15.42 -22.79
N ILE A 816 -4.51 16.13 -23.33
CA ILE A 816 -3.85 17.24 -22.60
C ILE A 816 -4.86 18.32 -22.22
N ALA A 817 -5.69 18.74 -23.17
CA ALA A 817 -6.72 19.74 -22.91
C ALA A 817 -7.71 19.29 -21.82
N PHE A 818 -8.08 18.00 -21.83
CA PHE A 818 -8.94 17.43 -20.79
C PHE A 818 -8.23 17.40 -19.42
N ILE A 819 -6.98 16.97 -19.35
CA ILE A 819 -6.20 16.96 -18.11
C ILE A 819 -6.05 18.40 -17.59
N CYS A 820 -5.64 19.34 -18.45
CA CYS A 820 -5.53 20.76 -18.10
C CYS A 820 -6.87 21.33 -17.62
N TYR A 821 -7.96 21.04 -18.34
CA TYR A 821 -9.29 21.45 -17.91
C TYR A 821 -9.61 20.93 -16.52
N MET A 822 -9.34 19.65 -16.25
CA MET A 822 -9.58 19.06 -14.94
C MET A 822 -8.65 19.62 -13.86
N LEU A 823 -7.41 19.98 -14.19
CA LEU A 823 -6.48 20.60 -13.24
C LEU A 823 -6.85 22.04 -12.89
N PHE A 824 -7.32 22.83 -13.87
CA PHE A 824 -7.66 24.24 -13.69
C PHE A 824 -9.13 24.52 -13.40
N LYS A 825 -10.02 23.54 -13.61
CA LYS A 825 -11.42 23.67 -13.25
C LYS A 825 -11.51 24.07 -11.78
N PRO A 826 -12.16 25.22 -11.43
CA PRO A 826 -12.32 25.61 -10.04
C PRO A 826 -13.08 24.52 -9.29
N TYR A 827 -12.54 24.09 -8.17
CA TYR A 827 -13.27 23.25 -7.23
C TYR A 827 -14.39 24.10 -6.63
N LYS A 828 -15.63 23.75 -6.91
CA LYS A 828 -16.76 24.35 -6.20
C LYS A 828 -16.85 23.62 -4.87
N GLU A 829 -16.24 24.19 -3.85
CA GLU A 829 -16.53 23.81 -2.48
C GLU A 829 -18.03 23.95 -2.25
N SER A 830 -18.64 22.93 -1.73
CA SER A 830 -20.04 22.94 -1.32
C SER A 830 -20.21 23.63 0.04
N ASN A 831 -19.50 24.74 0.25
CA ASN A 831 -19.41 25.42 1.54
C ASN A 831 -20.59 26.32 1.83
N THR A 832 -21.65 26.28 1.05
CA THR A 832 -22.88 27.04 1.34
C THR A 832 -24.02 26.08 1.56
N LEU A 833 -24.89 26.38 2.54
CA LEU A 833 -26.11 25.62 2.83
C LEU A 833 -27.02 25.45 1.60
N LYS A 834 -26.92 26.35 0.60
CA LYS A 834 -27.64 26.27 -0.68
C LYS A 834 -27.11 25.19 -1.62
N THR A 835 -25.78 24.95 -1.64
CA THR A 835 -25.13 24.02 -2.57
C THR A 835 -25.33 22.58 -2.15
N GLN A 836 -25.45 22.31 -0.87
CA GLN A 836 -25.68 20.98 -0.31
C GLN A 836 -27.03 20.38 -0.73
N ARG A 837 -28.07 21.20 -0.94
CA ARG A 837 -29.40 20.74 -1.36
C ARG A 837 -29.50 20.37 -2.84
N SER A 838 -28.65 20.90 -3.71
CA SER A 838 -28.65 20.59 -5.14
C SER A 838 -27.91 19.29 -5.50
N VAL A 839 -27.16 18.71 -4.57
CA VAL A 839 -26.41 17.45 -4.76
C VAL A 839 -27.21 16.23 -4.30
N SER A 840 -28.22 16.43 -3.43
CA SER A 840 -29.09 15.33 -2.94
C SER A 840 -30.39 15.14 -3.77
N ALA A 841 -30.63 15.95 -4.77
CA ALA A 841 -31.67 15.78 -5.78
C ALA A 841 -31.06 15.30 -7.11
#